data_8e26defd5cbe93d3f732e7882c585640
#
_entry.id   8e26defd5cbe93d3f732e7882c585640
#
_cell.length_a   1.000
_cell.length_b   1.000
_cell.length_c   1.000
_cell.angle_alpha   90.00
_cell.angle_beta   90.00
_cell.angle_gamma   90.00
#
_symmetry.space_group_name_H-M   'P 1'
#
loop_
_entity.id
_entity.type
_entity.pdbx_description
1 polymer ?
#
loop_
_entity_poly.entity_id
_entity_poly.type
_entity_poly.pdbx_seq_one_letter_code
_entity_poly.pdbx_strand_id
1 'polypeptide(L)'
;MVPRVKIFTRLKAKKYCFEAFFYFKKLLLKAKGEIFMITFGQGSVENKIMEVAQRIISLRLDMGLTQGEMASKIGMSEEEYCFYESGSKDFSFTFIYNFAQVCGVEITDIMEGSSPSLTEYTLTRKGEGMPITRREGFVYNRLAPFFKNKIAEPFRVVIPYSEEALNPPYHCVSHAGQEINIVTRGTLKVIIGDRTETLNEGDCIYFDSSVPHNEMAVGGKECEFYAIVISPDGSAEMSEYSEEIKTPSTTNVDLANLQNPVYEKFIETTLDENGVLNGIKFKNDDKFNFAFDVVDELAKKSPDKTAMLHIENDGTERRFTFSDMARHSAMTANYFRSLGIKKGDRVMLVLKRHYQFWFSILALHKIGAIVVPATNQLVEHDFEYRFNAGQISAIVCTADGDVAHQVELAAEKCDVLKTKIIAHGKREGWRSFDEEYCQFSDVFERPSAEEGAFGYDPMLMFFTSGTTGYPKIAMHSHRYPLGHFITAKYWHNVDPNGLHFTISDTGWGKALWGKLYGQWLCEAGVFTYDFDRFVADDILKLIGKHKITTFCAPPTMYRFFIKEDLEKYDLKSIKYATTAGEALNPEVFQQFLKATGIRLMEGFGQTETTLAIGNFVGSSIKVGSMGKPSPLFDVDLITNEGTVAKVGEVGEIVVRTEAGSPCGLFMEYYRDEEKTKEAWHDDIYHTGDTAWRDEDGFFWYVGRVDDLIKSSGYRIGPFEIESVIMELPYVLECAVSAAPDEIRGQVVKADIVLTKGTEKTDALKKEIQKYVKERTAPYKYPRIVEFRDDLPKTISGKIRRVDLRAGK
;
A
#
# COMPACT_ATOMS: atom_id res chain seq x y z
N MET A 1 32.94 -61.04 -20.73
CA MET A 1 32.25 -61.99 -19.87
C MET A 1 31.31 -61.20 -18.98
N VAL A 2 30.06 -61.38 -19.23
CA VAL A 2 28.93 -60.76 -18.44
C VAL A 2 28.46 -61.81 -17.47
N PRO A 3 28.12 -61.44 -16.25
CA PRO A 3 27.13 -62.22 -15.52
C PRO A 3 25.84 -61.41 -15.33
N ARG A 4 24.76 -62.09 -15.76
CA ARG A 4 23.37 -61.76 -15.48
C ARG A 4 23.12 -61.74 -13.99
N VAL A 5 22.34 -60.72 -13.51
CA VAL A 5 21.67 -60.81 -12.21
C VAL A 5 20.16 -60.71 -12.44
N LYS A 6 19.50 -61.64 -11.83
CA LYS A 6 18.07 -61.91 -11.94
C LYS A 6 17.24 -60.90 -11.15
N ILE A 7 16.09 -60.66 -11.71
CA ILE A 7 14.88 -60.01 -11.23
C ILE A 7 14.50 -60.49 -9.83
N PHE A 8 14.30 -59.51 -8.91
CA PHE A 8 13.51 -59.70 -7.70
C PHE A 8 12.25 -58.84 -7.78
N THR A 9 11.14 -59.47 -7.72
CA THR A 9 9.78 -58.99 -7.89
C THR A 9 9.20 -58.37 -6.61
N ARG A 10 8.49 -57.30 -6.84
CA ARG A 10 7.32 -56.80 -6.07
C ARG A 10 7.42 -56.70 -4.54
N LEU A 11 7.49 -55.47 -4.10
CA LEU A 11 6.77 -54.83 -2.99
C LEU A 11 7.65 -53.76 -2.34
N LYS A 12 7.42 -52.49 -2.66
CA LYS A 12 7.85 -51.25 -2.03
C LYS A 12 8.30 -50.14 -3.02
N ALA A 13 7.63 -50.07 -4.19
CA ALA A 13 7.95 -49.08 -5.21
C ALA A 13 7.22 -47.73 -5.08
N LYS A 14 6.53 -47.44 -3.99
CA LYS A 14 5.72 -46.21 -3.87
C LYS A 14 6.41 -44.99 -3.19
N LYS A 15 7.68 -45.14 -2.76
CA LYS A 15 8.38 -44.05 -2.08
C LYS A 15 9.69 -43.60 -2.76
N TYR A 16 10.13 -44.20 -3.85
CA TYR A 16 11.48 -44.03 -4.39
C TYR A 16 11.58 -43.59 -5.85
N CYS A 17 10.51 -43.25 -6.53
CA CYS A 17 10.62 -42.77 -7.91
C CYS A 17 11.26 -41.38 -8.01
N PHE A 18 11.05 -40.52 -7.04
CA PHE A 18 11.61 -39.14 -7.06
C PHE A 18 13.08 -39.08 -6.64
N GLU A 19 13.47 -39.85 -5.61
CA GLU A 19 14.86 -39.93 -5.15
C GLU A 19 15.75 -40.73 -6.13
N ALA A 20 15.23 -41.74 -6.82
CA ALA A 20 16.00 -42.52 -7.77
C ALA A 20 16.38 -41.73 -9.01
N PHE A 21 15.57 -40.80 -9.47
CA PHE A 21 15.88 -39.96 -10.63
C PHE A 21 16.97 -38.93 -10.32
N PHE A 22 16.96 -38.31 -9.16
CA PHE A 22 18.04 -37.39 -8.74
C PHE A 22 19.34 -38.15 -8.42
N TYR A 23 19.24 -39.33 -7.85
CA TYR A 23 20.40 -40.17 -7.56
C TYR A 23 21.05 -40.73 -8.82
N PHE A 24 20.27 -41.10 -9.82
CA PHE A 24 20.76 -41.62 -11.09
C PHE A 24 21.46 -40.54 -11.94
N LYS A 25 20.92 -39.32 -11.91
CA LYS A 25 21.53 -38.14 -12.58
C LYS A 25 22.83 -37.74 -11.89
N LYS A 26 22.93 -37.89 -10.57
CA LYS A 26 24.13 -37.62 -9.76
C LYS A 26 25.21 -38.73 -9.95
N LEU A 27 24.81 -39.97 -10.22
CA LEU A 27 25.76 -41.08 -10.49
C LEU A 27 26.35 -41.06 -11.90
N LEU A 28 25.57 -40.67 -12.91
CA LEU A 28 26.03 -40.50 -14.29
C LEU A 28 27.02 -39.34 -14.47
N LEU A 29 26.88 -38.27 -13.67
CA LEU A 29 27.78 -37.14 -13.69
C LEU A 29 29.10 -37.39 -12.93
N LYS A 30 29.11 -38.32 -11.95
CA LYS A 30 30.30 -38.70 -11.21
C LYS A 30 31.26 -39.59 -12.00
N ALA A 31 30.79 -40.22 -13.08
CA ALA A 31 31.56 -41.14 -13.90
C ALA A 31 32.41 -40.43 -14.98
N LYS A 32 32.26 -39.11 -15.19
CA LYS A 32 33.01 -38.38 -16.21
C LYS A 32 33.93 -37.25 -15.72
N GLY A 33 34.18 -37.16 -14.41
CA GLY A 33 35.30 -36.36 -13.87
C GLY A 33 35.27 -34.85 -14.09
N GLU A 34 34.19 -34.28 -14.61
CA GLU A 34 34.01 -32.81 -14.79
C GLU A 34 32.72 -32.34 -14.14
N ILE A 35 32.88 -31.49 -13.12
CA ILE A 35 31.75 -30.79 -12.48
C ILE A 35 31.46 -29.55 -13.32
N PHE A 36 30.56 -29.69 -14.30
CA PHE A 36 29.94 -28.52 -14.90
C PHE A 36 28.71 -28.15 -14.03
N MET A 37 28.81 -27.08 -13.27
CA MET A 37 27.64 -26.38 -12.79
C MET A 37 26.97 -25.69 -13.98
N ILE A 38 25.96 -26.32 -14.54
CA ILE A 38 25.10 -25.66 -15.50
C ILE A 38 24.13 -24.80 -14.67
N THR A 39 24.46 -23.53 -14.51
CA THR A 39 23.50 -22.49 -14.17
C THR A 39 22.61 -22.29 -15.39
N PHE A 40 21.43 -22.88 -15.35
CA PHE A 40 20.41 -22.58 -16.35
C PHE A 40 19.94 -21.13 -16.09
N GLY A 41 20.07 -20.26 -17.08
CA GLY A 41 19.50 -18.92 -17.04
C GLY A 41 17.99 -18.99 -16.78
N GLN A 42 17.48 -18.05 -16.00
CA GLN A 42 16.05 -17.84 -15.85
C GLN A 42 15.47 -17.68 -17.27
N GLY A 43 14.53 -18.57 -17.65
CA GLY A 43 13.81 -18.45 -18.92
C GLY A 43 13.91 -19.62 -19.90
N SER A 44 14.51 -20.80 -19.54
CA SER A 44 14.49 -21.95 -20.45
C SER A 44 13.08 -22.59 -20.48
N VAL A 45 12.66 -23.05 -21.67
CA VAL A 45 11.37 -23.76 -21.87
C VAL A 45 11.23 -24.95 -20.92
N GLU A 46 12.34 -25.62 -20.61
CA GLU A 46 12.39 -26.76 -19.68
C GLU A 46 12.04 -26.34 -18.23
N ASN A 47 12.47 -25.13 -17.80
CA ASN A 47 12.10 -24.62 -16.49
C ASN A 47 10.60 -24.28 -16.40
N LYS A 48 10.02 -23.73 -17.47
CA LYS A 48 8.57 -23.45 -17.53
C LYS A 48 7.76 -24.76 -17.49
N ILE A 49 8.17 -25.80 -18.21
CA ILE A 49 7.54 -27.12 -18.16
C ILE A 49 7.56 -27.69 -16.73
N MET A 50 8.68 -27.57 -16.03
CA MET A 50 8.79 -28.03 -14.64
C MET A 50 7.93 -27.24 -13.67
N GLU A 51 7.81 -25.93 -13.86
CA GLU A 51 6.92 -25.09 -13.04
C GLU A 51 5.46 -25.47 -13.23
N VAL A 52 5.02 -25.68 -14.47
CA VAL A 52 3.66 -26.16 -14.80
C VAL A 52 3.41 -27.53 -14.19
N ALA A 53 4.36 -28.47 -14.30
CA ALA A 53 4.26 -29.80 -13.69
C ALA A 53 4.07 -29.71 -12.16
N GLN A 54 4.82 -28.84 -11.49
CA GLN A 54 4.69 -28.61 -10.04
C GLN A 54 3.31 -28.05 -9.67
N ARG A 55 2.74 -27.13 -10.48
CA ARG A 55 1.38 -26.62 -10.26
C ARG A 55 0.33 -27.70 -10.39
N ILE A 56 0.45 -28.57 -11.41
CA ILE A 56 -0.42 -29.73 -11.62
C ILE A 56 -0.39 -30.68 -10.41
N ILE A 57 0.81 -31.02 -9.92
CA ILE A 57 0.97 -31.86 -8.72
C ILE A 57 0.30 -31.21 -7.51
N SER A 58 0.54 -29.91 -7.32
CA SER A 58 -0.02 -29.17 -6.18
C SER A 58 -1.54 -29.16 -6.19
N LEU A 59 -2.16 -28.80 -7.32
CA LEU A 59 -3.61 -28.77 -7.47
C LEU A 59 -4.24 -30.15 -7.23
N ARG A 60 -3.65 -31.22 -7.78
CA ARG A 60 -4.16 -32.58 -7.53
C ARG A 60 -4.10 -32.97 -6.04
N LEU A 61 -2.97 -32.64 -5.37
CA LEU A 61 -2.82 -32.91 -3.94
C LEU A 61 -3.79 -32.10 -3.08
N ASP A 62 -4.06 -30.85 -3.49
CA ASP A 62 -5.00 -29.98 -2.81
C ASP A 62 -6.45 -30.45 -2.93
N MET A 63 -6.76 -31.17 -4.02
CA MET A 63 -8.04 -31.87 -4.20
C MET A 63 -8.10 -33.21 -3.45
N GLY A 64 -7.01 -33.65 -2.83
CA GLY A 64 -6.93 -34.92 -2.13
C GLY A 64 -6.95 -36.17 -3.04
N LEU A 65 -6.63 -36.01 -4.33
CA LEU A 65 -6.71 -37.07 -5.34
C LEU A 65 -5.36 -37.76 -5.54
N THR A 66 -5.41 -39.05 -5.76
CA THR A 66 -4.26 -39.84 -6.25
C THR A 66 -4.04 -39.57 -7.75
N GLN A 67 -2.88 -39.95 -8.29
CA GLN A 67 -2.58 -39.84 -9.73
C GLN A 67 -3.57 -40.60 -10.57
N GLY A 68 -3.94 -41.84 -10.17
CA GLY A 68 -4.92 -42.62 -10.86
C GLY A 68 -6.34 -42.09 -10.85
N GLU A 69 -6.77 -41.47 -9.73
CA GLU A 69 -8.08 -40.84 -9.64
C GLU A 69 -8.14 -39.56 -10.51
N MET A 70 -7.08 -38.74 -10.54
CA MET A 70 -7.00 -37.58 -11.41
C MET A 70 -6.97 -37.99 -12.87
N ALA A 71 -6.14 -38.98 -13.25
CA ALA A 71 -6.08 -39.50 -14.61
C ALA A 71 -7.46 -39.99 -15.08
N SER A 72 -8.18 -40.73 -14.23
CA SER A 72 -9.54 -41.16 -14.54
C SER A 72 -10.53 -40.03 -14.77
N LYS A 73 -10.44 -38.97 -13.96
CA LYS A 73 -11.31 -37.76 -14.09
C LYS A 73 -11.05 -36.96 -15.37
N ILE A 74 -9.81 -36.93 -15.85
CA ILE A 74 -9.43 -36.23 -17.09
C ILE A 74 -9.47 -37.14 -18.32
N GLY A 75 -9.81 -38.41 -18.16
CA GLY A 75 -10.04 -39.35 -19.27
C GLY A 75 -8.77 -39.90 -19.90
N MET A 76 -7.71 -40.20 -19.10
CA MET A 76 -6.44 -40.76 -19.59
C MET A 76 -5.92 -41.87 -18.67
N SER A 77 -4.87 -42.57 -19.12
CA SER A 77 -4.22 -43.61 -18.27
C SER A 77 -3.37 -42.98 -17.18
N GLU A 78 -3.25 -43.64 -16.02
CA GLU A 78 -2.38 -43.20 -14.91
C GLU A 78 -0.93 -43.08 -15.36
N GLU A 79 -0.46 -43.98 -16.24
CA GLU A 79 0.90 -43.96 -16.76
C GLU A 79 1.16 -42.71 -17.60
N GLU A 80 0.22 -42.32 -18.47
CA GLU A 80 0.31 -41.07 -19.26
C GLU A 80 0.21 -39.86 -18.40
N TYR A 81 -0.64 -39.83 -17.40
CA TYR A 81 -0.75 -38.75 -16.44
C TYR A 81 0.55 -38.49 -15.67
N CYS A 82 1.23 -39.56 -15.22
CA CYS A 82 2.51 -39.48 -14.54
C CYS A 82 3.60 -38.85 -15.38
N PHE A 83 3.59 -38.98 -16.73
CA PHE A 83 4.53 -38.30 -17.59
C PHE A 83 4.33 -36.77 -17.61
N TYR A 84 3.10 -36.30 -17.48
CA TYR A 84 2.82 -34.85 -17.34
C TYR A 84 3.28 -34.34 -15.98
N GLU A 85 2.96 -35.00 -14.89
CA GLU A 85 3.44 -34.56 -13.55
C GLU A 85 4.96 -34.63 -13.39
N SER A 86 5.64 -35.50 -14.11
CA SER A 86 7.10 -35.60 -14.10
C SER A 86 7.79 -34.47 -14.92
N GLY A 87 7.04 -33.70 -15.69
CA GLY A 87 7.59 -32.73 -16.61
C GLY A 87 8.41 -33.36 -17.76
N SER A 88 8.23 -34.66 -18.00
CA SER A 88 8.96 -35.42 -19.03
C SER A 88 8.29 -35.34 -20.41
N LYS A 89 7.13 -34.72 -20.50
CA LYS A 89 6.34 -34.57 -21.72
C LYS A 89 5.77 -33.14 -21.76
N ASP A 90 5.78 -32.54 -22.96
CA ASP A 90 5.12 -31.25 -23.18
C ASP A 90 3.63 -31.33 -22.91
N PHE A 91 3.06 -30.31 -22.33
CA PHE A 91 1.64 -30.24 -22.05
C PHE A 91 0.85 -29.97 -23.32
N SER A 92 -0.03 -30.91 -23.69
CA SER A 92 -1.00 -30.62 -24.74
C SER A 92 -2.07 -29.67 -24.22
N PHE A 93 -2.58 -28.80 -25.09
CA PHE A 93 -3.71 -27.93 -24.75
C PHE A 93 -4.90 -28.72 -24.19
N THR A 94 -5.21 -29.86 -24.79
CA THR A 94 -6.30 -30.77 -24.34
C THR A 94 -6.05 -31.27 -22.89
N PHE A 95 -4.82 -31.61 -22.56
CA PHE A 95 -4.48 -32.04 -21.19
C PHE A 95 -4.69 -30.90 -20.19
N ILE A 96 -4.10 -29.73 -20.45
CA ILE A 96 -4.23 -28.57 -19.58
C ILE A 96 -5.68 -28.14 -19.43
N TYR A 97 -6.45 -28.13 -20.53
CA TYR A 97 -7.87 -27.79 -20.53
C TYR A 97 -8.68 -28.75 -19.63
N ASN A 98 -8.54 -30.07 -19.85
CA ASN A 98 -9.26 -31.06 -19.05
C ASN A 98 -8.86 -31.03 -17.58
N PHE A 99 -7.59 -30.84 -17.31
CA PHE A 99 -7.07 -30.71 -15.94
C PHE A 99 -7.61 -29.45 -15.25
N ALA A 100 -7.61 -28.32 -15.95
CA ALA A 100 -8.18 -27.07 -15.46
C ALA A 100 -9.66 -27.22 -15.10
N GLN A 101 -10.43 -27.86 -15.98
CA GLN A 101 -11.86 -28.15 -15.75
C GLN A 101 -12.09 -29.01 -14.50
N VAL A 102 -11.30 -30.04 -14.31
CA VAL A 102 -11.41 -30.92 -13.11
C VAL A 102 -11.03 -30.19 -11.83
N CYS A 103 -10.03 -29.31 -11.91
CA CYS A 103 -9.55 -28.54 -10.77
C CYS A 103 -10.37 -27.28 -10.46
N GLY A 104 -11.23 -26.84 -11.41
CA GLY A 104 -12.00 -25.60 -11.28
C GLY A 104 -11.11 -24.35 -11.29
N VAL A 105 -10.00 -24.38 -12.05
CA VAL A 105 -9.03 -23.29 -12.23
C VAL A 105 -8.90 -22.93 -13.70
N GLU A 106 -8.31 -21.77 -14.00
CA GLU A 106 -8.06 -21.38 -15.39
C GLU A 106 -6.82 -22.05 -15.99
N ILE A 107 -6.79 -22.14 -17.31
CA ILE A 107 -5.60 -22.57 -18.05
C ILE A 107 -4.42 -21.64 -17.73
N THR A 108 -4.66 -20.34 -17.65
CA THR A 108 -3.66 -19.33 -17.28
C THR A 108 -3.07 -19.54 -15.89
N ASP A 109 -3.88 -19.95 -14.92
CA ASP A 109 -3.38 -20.29 -13.56
C ASP A 109 -2.37 -21.42 -13.60
N ILE A 110 -2.63 -22.43 -14.44
CA ILE A 110 -1.74 -23.58 -14.59
C ILE A 110 -0.50 -23.17 -15.39
N MET A 111 -0.64 -22.40 -16.45
CA MET A 111 0.44 -22.07 -17.38
C MET A 111 1.35 -20.97 -16.86
N GLU A 112 0.79 -19.91 -16.28
CA GLU A 112 1.53 -18.70 -15.88
C GLU A 112 1.68 -18.56 -14.36
N GLY A 113 0.84 -19.24 -13.57
CA GLY A 113 0.86 -19.18 -12.12
C GLY A 113 0.40 -17.84 -11.54
N SER A 114 -0.32 -17.07 -12.34
CA SER A 114 -0.92 -15.78 -11.97
C SER A 114 -2.44 -15.84 -12.09
N SER A 115 -3.10 -15.11 -11.29
CA SER A 115 -4.49 -15.18 -10.87
C SER A 115 -5.58 -14.96 -11.92
N PRO A 116 -6.81 -15.32 -11.54
CA PRO A 116 -7.80 -16.01 -12.34
C PRO A 116 -8.87 -15.10 -12.89
N SER A 117 -9.33 -15.40 -14.06
CA SER A 117 -10.65 -15.01 -14.48
C SER A 117 -11.19 -16.06 -15.45
N LEU A 118 -12.41 -16.52 -15.18
CA LEU A 118 -13.11 -17.52 -15.98
C LEU A 118 -13.63 -16.87 -17.27
N THR A 119 -13.39 -17.51 -18.43
CA THR A 119 -13.77 -16.94 -19.73
C THR A 119 -14.86 -17.74 -20.46
N GLU A 120 -15.08 -19.01 -20.10
CA GLU A 120 -16.04 -19.86 -20.80
C GLU A 120 -17.33 -20.10 -20.00
N TYR A 121 -17.23 -20.49 -18.73
CA TYR A 121 -18.37 -20.62 -17.84
C TYR A 121 -17.96 -20.50 -16.38
N THR A 122 -18.92 -20.16 -15.52
CA THR A 122 -18.82 -20.27 -14.07
C THR A 122 -20.02 -21.07 -13.56
N LEU A 123 -19.80 -21.87 -12.53
CA LEU A 123 -20.84 -22.65 -11.88
C LEU A 123 -20.94 -22.27 -10.41
N THR A 124 -22.04 -21.65 -10.05
CA THR A 124 -22.39 -21.35 -8.65
C THR A 124 -23.50 -22.28 -8.21
N ARG A 125 -23.27 -23.05 -7.17
CA ARG A 125 -24.27 -23.99 -6.64
C ARG A 125 -25.29 -23.23 -5.77
N LYS A 126 -26.46 -23.85 -5.55
CA LYS A 126 -27.50 -23.29 -4.68
C LYS A 126 -26.94 -23.04 -3.27
N GLY A 127 -27.09 -21.80 -2.81
CA GLY A 127 -26.55 -21.33 -1.53
C GLY A 127 -25.08 -20.84 -1.58
N GLU A 128 -24.41 -20.96 -2.73
CA GLU A 128 -23.12 -20.37 -3.01
C GLU A 128 -23.31 -19.03 -3.72
N GLY A 129 -22.22 -18.30 -3.88
CA GLY A 129 -22.20 -16.98 -4.49
C GLY A 129 -21.51 -15.98 -3.58
N MET A 130 -20.87 -15.00 -4.16
CA MET A 130 -20.13 -14.00 -3.40
C MET A 130 -21.10 -13.00 -2.79
N PRO A 131 -21.20 -12.92 -1.44
CA PRO A 131 -22.07 -11.94 -0.81
C PRO A 131 -21.54 -10.53 -1.02
N ILE A 132 -22.44 -9.60 -1.30
CA ILE A 132 -22.13 -8.17 -1.40
C ILE A 132 -23.17 -7.38 -0.63
N THR A 133 -22.77 -6.23 -0.09
CA THR A 133 -23.67 -5.30 0.60
C THR A 133 -24.03 -4.16 -0.34
N ARG A 134 -25.32 -3.96 -0.60
CA ARG A 134 -25.82 -2.88 -1.48
C ARG A 134 -26.85 -1.98 -0.78
N ARG A 135 -27.99 -2.56 -0.38
CA ARG A 135 -29.03 -1.86 0.38
C ARG A 135 -29.14 -2.46 1.77
N GLU A 136 -29.38 -1.62 2.74
CA GLU A 136 -29.59 -2.06 4.12
C GLU A 136 -30.78 -3.05 4.20
N GLY A 137 -30.54 -4.20 4.85
CA GLY A 137 -31.52 -5.26 4.98
C GLY A 137 -31.63 -6.22 3.79
N PHE A 138 -31.06 -5.92 2.63
CA PHE A 138 -31.06 -6.81 1.46
C PHE A 138 -29.84 -7.75 1.48
N VAL A 139 -30.04 -8.99 1.04
CA VAL A 139 -28.94 -9.93 0.84
C VAL A 139 -28.71 -10.10 -0.65
N TYR A 140 -27.53 -9.70 -1.13
CA TYR A 140 -27.11 -9.91 -2.52
C TYR A 140 -25.98 -10.90 -2.57
N ASN A 141 -26.07 -11.87 -3.50
CA ASN A 141 -24.97 -12.78 -3.81
C ASN A 141 -24.68 -12.72 -5.30
N ARG A 142 -23.46 -12.31 -5.67
CA ARG A 142 -22.98 -12.39 -7.07
C ARG A 142 -22.83 -13.85 -7.44
N LEU A 143 -23.37 -14.24 -8.62
CA LEU A 143 -23.32 -15.61 -9.09
C LEU A 143 -22.17 -15.88 -10.09
N ALA A 144 -21.59 -14.82 -10.65
CA ALA A 144 -20.49 -14.92 -11.58
C ALA A 144 -19.35 -13.92 -11.25
N PRO A 145 -18.84 -13.87 -10.00
CA PRO A 145 -17.93 -12.80 -9.57
C PRO A 145 -16.61 -12.76 -10.35
N PHE A 146 -16.18 -13.88 -10.91
CA PHE A 146 -14.87 -14.03 -11.56
C PHE A 146 -14.95 -14.32 -13.07
N PHE A 147 -16.11 -14.15 -13.68
CA PHE A 147 -16.27 -14.34 -15.12
C PHE A 147 -15.83 -13.10 -15.88
N LYS A 148 -14.91 -13.23 -16.86
CA LYS A 148 -14.41 -12.12 -17.69
C LYS A 148 -15.36 -11.75 -18.81
N ASN A 149 -15.29 -10.47 -19.23
CA ASN A 149 -16.04 -9.95 -20.37
C ASN A 149 -17.56 -10.21 -20.29
N LYS A 150 -18.10 -10.08 -19.07
CA LYS A 150 -19.52 -10.25 -18.83
C LYS A 150 -20.31 -9.17 -19.54
N ILE A 151 -21.32 -9.56 -20.28
CA ILE A 151 -22.36 -8.65 -20.79
C ILE A 151 -23.56 -8.58 -19.84
N ALA A 152 -23.60 -9.47 -18.83
CA ALA A 152 -24.64 -9.53 -17.84
C ALA A 152 -24.09 -9.97 -16.47
N GLU A 153 -24.53 -9.33 -15.38
CA GLU A 153 -24.17 -9.70 -14.00
C GLU A 153 -25.39 -10.35 -13.33
N PRO A 154 -25.35 -11.66 -13.06
CA PRO A 154 -26.41 -12.35 -12.37
C PRO A 154 -26.22 -12.27 -10.83
N PHE A 155 -27.29 -11.93 -10.14
CA PHE A 155 -27.39 -11.91 -8.68
C PHE A 155 -28.50 -12.82 -8.19
N ARG A 156 -28.29 -13.41 -7.03
CA ARG A 156 -29.35 -13.88 -6.16
C ARG A 156 -29.64 -12.80 -5.13
N VAL A 157 -30.88 -12.36 -5.07
CA VAL A 157 -31.32 -11.28 -4.17
C VAL A 157 -32.38 -11.80 -3.21
N VAL A 158 -32.25 -11.49 -1.93
CA VAL A 158 -33.27 -11.74 -0.92
C VAL A 158 -33.64 -10.41 -0.27
N ILE A 159 -34.92 -10.07 -0.35
CA ILE A 159 -35.48 -8.85 0.24
C ILE A 159 -36.32 -9.23 1.44
N PRO A 160 -36.08 -8.71 2.65
CA PRO A 160 -36.95 -8.89 3.80
C PRO A 160 -38.24 -8.10 3.62
N TYR A 161 -39.32 -8.59 4.16
CA TYR A 161 -40.55 -7.82 4.22
C TYR A 161 -40.41 -6.65 5.19
N SER A 162 -40.80 -5.45 4.76
CA SER A 162 -40.88 -4.24 5.59
C SER A 162 -42.13 -3.43 5.26
N GLU A 163 -42.97 -3.16 6.27
CA GLU A 163 -44.13 -2.28 6.09
C GLU A 163 -43.74 -0.83 5.77
N GLU A 164 -42.59 -0.37 6.27
CA GLU A 164 -42.10 0.98 6.03
C GLU A 164 -41.71 1.14 4.55
N ALA A 165 -41.10 0.13 3.95
CA ALA A 165 -40.70 0.15 2.55
C ALA A 165 -41.88 0.20 1.57
N LEU A 166 -43.11 -0.17 2.02
CA LEU A 166 -44.31 -0.15 1.19
C LEU A 166 -45.01 1.22 1.11
N ASN A 167 -44.57 2.17 1.92
CA ASN A 167 -45.13 3.51 1.99
C ASN A 167 -44.22 4.55 1.30
N PRO A 168 -44.79 5.50 0.51
CA PRO A 168 -43.97 6.57 -0.08
C PRO A 168 -43.41 7.52 1.02
N PRO A 169 -42.28 8.20 0.78
CA PRO A 169 -41.57 8.25 -0.50
C PRO A 169 -40.74 6.98 -0.76
N TYR A 170 -40.81 6.46 -1.99
CA TYR A 170 -40.04 5.29 -2.40
C TYR A 170 -38.62 5.71 -2.76
N HIS A 171 -37.61 4.98 -2.29
CA HIS A 171 -36.22 5.17 -2.69
C HIS A 171 -35.95 4.41 -4.00
N CYS A 172 -36.19 5.08 -5.12
CA CYS A 172 -35.89 4.52 -6.44
C CYS A 172 -34.41 4.72 -6.79
N VAL A 173 -33.85 3.74 -7.50
CA VAL A 173 -32.50 3.78 -8.08
C VAL A 173 -32.62 3.73 -9.60
N SER A 174 -31.58 4.17 -10.31
CA SER A 174 -31.46 3.97 -11.76
C SER A 174 -30.00 3.71 -12.11
N HIS A 175 -29.78 2.90 -13.14
CA HIS A 175 -28.47 2.65 -13.70
C HIS A 175 -28.58 2.35 -15.19
N ALA A 176 -27.50 2.57 -15.93
CA ALA A 176 -27.48 2.34 -17.38
C ALA A 176 -27.64 0.84 -17.67
N GLY A 177 -28.43 0.52 -18.68
CA GLY A 177 -28.62 -0.84 -19.16
C GLY A 177 -30.01 -1.38 -18.98
N GLN A 178 -30.12 -2.68 -18.86
CA GLN A 178 -31.40 -3.40 -18.75
C GLN A 178 -31.32 -4.41 -17.63
N GLU A 179 -32.46 -4.75 -17.03
CA GLU A 179 -32.52 -5.70 -15.93
C GLU A 179 -33.63 -6.73 -16.15
N ILE A 180 -33.33 -7.98 -15.75
CA ILE A 180 -34.28 -9.08 -15.74
C ILE A 180 -34.40 -9.56 -14.29
N ASN A 181 -35.61 -9.57 -13.74
CA ASN A 181 -35.87 -10.12 -12.41
C ASN A 181 -36.78 -11.34 -12.53
N ILE A 182 -36.39 -12.48 -11.95
CA ILE A 182 -37.12 -13.74 -11.94
C ILE A 182 -37.37 -14.14 -10.50
N VAL A 183 -38.62 -14.14 -10.07
CA VAL A 183 -39.01 -14.47 -8.70
C VAL A 183 -38.93 -15.99 -8.47
N THR A 184 -38.18 -16.41 -7.47
CA THR A 184 -37.95 -17.84 -7.12
C THR A 184 -38.69 -18.23 -5.83
N ARG A 185 -39.06 -17.24 -4.99
CA ARG A 185 -39.78 -17.49 -3.76
C ARG A 185 -40.42 -16.18 -3.26
N GLY A 186 -41.72 -16.21 -2.88
CA GLY A 186 -42.45 -15.07 -2.32
C GLY A 186 -43.06 -14.20 -3.40
N THR A 187 -43.35 -12.95 -3.06
CA THR A 187 -44.00 -12.00 -3.99
C THR A 187 -43.24 -10.68 -3.99
N LEU A 188 -42.88 -10.22 -5.19
CA LEU A 188 -42.10 -9.01 -5.46
C LEU A 188 -43.02 -7.91 -6.01
N LYS A 189 -42.98 -6.75 -5.40
CA LYS A 189 -43.55 -5.54 -5.98
C LYS A 189 -42.45 -4.72 -6.59
N VAL A 190 -42.57 -4.40 -7.90
CA VAL A 190 -41.61 -3.61 -8.64
C VAL A 190 -42.25 -2.29 -9.07
N ILE A 191 -41.60 -1.18 -8.80
CA ILE A 191 -41.96 0.15 -9.28
C ILE A 191 -40.96 0.53 -10.38
N ILE A 192 -41.45 0.98 -11.54
CA ILE A 192 -40.65 1.44 -12.67
C ILE A 192 -41.25 2.74 -13.18
N GLY A 193 -40.59 3.88 -12.88
CA GLY A 193 -41.14 5.20 -13.13
C GLY A 193 -42.47 5.40 -12.40
N ASP A 194 -43.54 5.55 -13.17
CA ASP A 194 -44.92 5.72 -12.68
C ASP A 194 -45.74 4.42 -12.64
N ARG A 195 -45.11 3.29 -13.03
CA ARG A 195 -45.80 1.98 -13.09
C ARG A 195 -45.43 1.11 -11.90
N THR A 196 -46.37 0.27 -11.52
CA THR A 196 -46.20 -0.68 -10.43
C THR A 196 -46.71 -2.04 -10.86
N GLU A 197 -45.89 -3.06 -10.71
CA GLU A 197 -46.22 -4.45 -11.02
C GLU A 197 -46.00 -5.34 -9.78
N THR A 198 -46.74 -6.43 -9.70
CA THR A 198 -46.62 -7.41 -8.63
C THR A 198 -46.36 -8.77 -9.25
N LEU A 199 -45.22 -9.36 -8.92
CA LEU A 199 -44.72 -10.63 -9.45
C LEU A 199 -44.83 -11.69 -8.38
N ASN A 200 -45.36 -12.87 -8.74
CA ASN A 200 -45.37 -14.05 -7.91
C ASN A 200 -44.26 -15.04 -8.30
N GLU A 201 -44.11 -16.10 -7.54
CA GLU A 201 -43.12 -17.16 -7.81
C GLU A 201 -43.29 -17.69 -9.25
N GLY A 202 -42.17 -17.68 -10.02
CA GLY A 202 -42.13 -18.05 -11.42
C GLY A 202 -42.34 -16.90 -12.41
N ASP A 203 -42.81 -15.75 -11.96
CA ASP A 203 -42.95 -14.58 -12.84
C ASP A 203 -41.61 -13.93 -13.15
N CYS A 204 -41.53 -13.30 -14.32
CA CYS A 204 -40.35 -12.61 -14.81
C CYS A 204 -40.71 -11.22 -15.33
N ILE A 205 -39.91 -10.22 -14.96
CA ILE A 205 -40.00 -8.87 -15.53
C ILE A 205 -38.68 -8.48 -16.20
N TYR A 206 -38.78 -7.79 -17.32
CA TYR A 206 -37.68 -7.24 -18.08
C TYR A 206 -37.93 -5.75 -18.30
N PHE A 207 -36.97 -4.90 -17.90
CA PHE A 207 -37.13 -3.45 -18.00
C PHE A 207 -35.83 -2.71 -18.29
N ASP A 208 -35.96 -1.47 -18.73
CA ASP A 208 -34.86 -0.52 -18.89
C ASP A 208 -34.52 0.04 -17.52
N SER A 209 -33.34 -0.34 -17.00
CA SER A 209 -32.88 0.05 -15.67
C SER A 209 -32.39 1.50 -15.56
N SER A 210 -32.34 2.24 -16.68
CA SER A 210 -32.13 3.69 -16.66
C SER A 210 -33.37 4.47 -16.16
N VAL A 211 -34.56 3.84 -16.20
CA VAL A 211 -35.76 4.35 -15.57
C VAL A 211 -35.69 4.14 -14.06
N PRO A 212 -35.96 5.18 -13.23
CA PRO A 212 -36.00 5.01 -11.78
C PRO A 212 -36.89 3.85 -11.36
N HIS A 213 -36.34 2.92 -10.59
CA HIS A 213 -37.04 1.70 -10.17
C HIS A 213 -36.74 1.34 -8.72
N ASN A 214 -37.62 0.54 -8.13
CA ASN A 214 -37.48 -0.01 -6.78
C ASN A 214 -38.17 -1.37 -6.66
N GLU A 215 -37.60 -2.28 -5.91
CA GLU A 215 -38.11 -3.61 -5.59
C GLU A 215 -38.41 -3.73 -4.12
N MET A 216 -39.53 -4.39 -3.77
CA MET A 216 -39.97 -4.59 -2.40
C MET A 216 -40.66 -5.95 -2.25
N ALA A 217 -40.41 -6.62 -1.13
CA ALA A 217 -41.15 -7.82 -0.77
C ALA A 217 -42.56 -7.44 -0.27
N VAL A 218 -43.59 -8.16 -0.72
CA VAL A 218 -44.98 -7.97 -0.30
C VAL A 218 -45.58 -9.28 0.26
N GLY A 219 -46.76 -9.18 0.86
CA GLY A 219 -47.45 -10.37 1.38
C GLY A 219 -46.94 -10.85 2.74
N GLY A 220 -46.24 -10.02 3.50
CA GLY A 220 -45.82 -10.31 4.88
C GLY A 220 -44.66 -11.30 5.01
N LYS A 221 -43.95 -11.61 3.91
CA LYS A 221 -42.81 -12.56 3.86
C LYS A 221 -41.68 -12.00 3.01
N GLU A 222 -40.45 -12.51 3.25
CA GLU A 222 -39.32 -12.23 2.40
C GLU A 222 -39.53 -12.71 0.95
N CYS A 223 -38.91 -12.02 -0.01
CA CYS A 223 -38.92 -12.40 -1.41
C CYS A 223 -37.51 -12.73 -1.87
N GLU A 224 -37.39 -13.81 -2.63
CA GLU A 224 -36.13 -14.24 -3.27
C GLU A 224 -36.30 -14.23 -4.81
N PHE A 225 -35.35 -13.63 -5.51
CA PHE A 225 -35.35 -13.59 -6.97
C PHE A 225 -33.94 -13.55 -7.53
N TYR A 226 -33.81 -13.89 -8.79
CA TYR A 226 -32.58 -13.64 -9.57
C TYR A 226 -32.73 -12.31 -10.30
N ALA A 227 -31.76 -11.42 -10.07
CA ALA A 227 -31.59 -10.19 -10.84
C ALA A 227 -30.43 -10.38 -11.83
N ILE A 228 -30.67 -10.12 -13.11
CA ILE A 228 -29.69 -10.19 -14.17
C ILE A 228 -29.58 -8.81 -14.79
N VAL A 229 -28.49 -8.13 -14.49
CA VAL A 229 -28.25 -6.76 -14.99
C VAL A 229 -27.35 -6.84 -16.24
N ILE A 230 -27.78 -6.21 -17.32
CA ILE A 230 -27.14 -6.21 -18.63
C ILE A 230 -26.61 -4.80 -18.93
N SER A 231 -25.31 -4.66 -19.14
CA SER A 231 -24.68 -3.37 -19.46
C SER A 231 -24.60 -3.08 -20.96
N PRO A 232 -24.82 -1.83 -21.40
CA PRO A 232 -24.92 -1.48 -22.83
C PRO A 232 -23.61 -1.64 -23.61
N ASP A 233 -22.48 -1.51 -22.95
CA ASP A 233 -21.12 -1.51 -23.50
C ASP A 233 -20.42 -2.88 -23.39
N GLY A 234 -21.12 -3.90 -22.89
CA GLY A 234 -20.54 -5.23 -22.67
C GLY A 234 -19.59 -5.28 -21.48
N SER A 235 -19.37 -4.20 -20.77
CA SER A 235 -18.76 -4.18 -19.47
C SER A 235 -19.82 -4.50 -18.41
N ALA A 236 -20.10 -5.78 -18.20
CA ALA A 236 -20.89 -6.22 -17.07
C ALA A 236 -20.10 -6.16 -15.74
N GLU A 237 -18.91 -5.62 -15.74
CA GLU A 237 -18.47 -4.85 -14.61
C GLU A 237 -19.40 -3.65 -14.55
N MET A 238 -20.56 -3.85 -13.96
CA MET A 238 -21.22 -2.73 -13.37
C MET A 238 -20.12 -1.99 -12.63
N SER A 239 -19.70 -0.88 -13.26
CA SER A 239 -19.25 0.22 -12.45
C SER A 239 -20.13 0.10 -11.27
N GLU A 240 -19.61 -0.47 -10.22
CA GLU A 240 -20.38 -0.82 -9.06
C GLU A 240 -21.64 0.02 -9.04
N TYR A 241 -22.72 -0.48 -8.48
CA TYR A 241 -23.51 0.46 -7.74
C TYR A 241 -22.56 1.21 -6.77
N SER A 242 -21.56 1.81 -7.32
CA SER A 242 -21.22 3.12 -6.97
C SER A 242 -22.52 3.85 -7.39
N GLU A 243 -23.35 4.16 -6.44
CA GLU A 243 -23.48 5.62 -6.34
C GLU A 243 -22.15 6.09 -6.81
N GLU A 244 -22.05 6.69 -8.07
CA GLU A 244 -20.87 7.46 -8.38
C GLU A 244 -20.58 8.12 -7.05
N ILE A 245 -19.64 7.48 -6.32
CA ILE A 245 -19.06 8.18 -5.25
C ILE A 245 -18.17 9.09 -6.06
N LYS A 246 -18.83 10.03 -6.79
CA LYS A 246 -18.24 11.33 -7.06
C LYS A 246 -17.70 11.64 -5.73
N THR A 247 -16.41 11.56 -5.60
CA THR A 247 -15.76 12.25 -4.47
C THR A 247 -16.63 13.44 -4.32
N PRO A 248 -17.45 13.63 -3.25
CA PRO A 248 -18.37 14.70 -3.24
C PRO A 248 -17.55 15.80 -3.81
N SER A 249 -17.98 16.50 -4.91
CA SER A 249 -17.21 17.58 -5.49
C SER A 249 -17.01 18.50 -4.31
N THR A 250 -16.35 17.93 -3.39
CA THR A 250 -15.95 18.38 -2.16
C THR A 250 -15.12 19.42 -2.65
N THR A 251 -15.92 20.45 -2.94
CA THR A 251 -15.26 21.63 -2.63
C THR A 251 -13.82 21.38 -2.92
N ASN A 252 -13.49 21.40 -4.26
CA ASN A 252 -12.15 21.80 -4.63
C ASN A 252 -11.86 22.88 -3.64
N VAL A 253 -11.03 22.58 -2.64
CA VAL A 253 -10.63 23.59 -1.70
C VAL A 253 -10.02 24.61 -2.61
N ASP A 254 -10.76 25.69 -2.80
CA ASP A 254 -10.57 26.53 -3.94
C ASP A 254 -9.29 27.31 -3.70
N LEU A 255 -8.14 26.72 -4.10
CA LEU A 255 -6.89 27.44 -4.15
C LEU A 255 -6.99 28.62 -5.14
N ALA A 256 -8.02 28.66 -6.00
CA ALA A 256 -8.33 29.80 -6.86
C ALA A 256 -8.64 31.05 -6.05
N ASN A 257 -9.02 30.94 -4.79
CA ASN A 257 -9.17 32.10 -3.89
C ASN A 257 -7.85 32.59 -3.28
N LEU A 258 -6.72 31.87 -3.48
CA LEU A 258 -5.41 32.39 -3.11
C LEU A 258 -4.94 33.42 -4.16
N GLN A 259 -4.82 34.65 -3.76
CA GLN A 259 -4.23 35.68 -4.62
C GLN A 259 -2.72 35.44 -4.75
N ASN A 260 -2.22 35.21 -5.98
CA ASN A 260 -0.82 35.00 -6.30
C ASN A 260 -0.13 33.97 -5.39
N PRO A 261 -0.55 32.68 -5.40
CA PRO A 261 0.04 31.68 -4.52
C PRO A 261 1.52 31.46 -4.82
N VAL A 262 2.31 31.21 -3.77
CA VAL A 262 3.78 31.14 -3.88
C VAL A 262 4.25 30.03 -4.82
N TYR A 263 3.49 28.93 -4.92
CA TYR A 263 3.85 27.81 -5.79
C TYR A 263 3.80 28.13 -7.29
N GLU A 264 2.99 29.09 -7.74
CA GLU A 264 2.85 29.45 -9.17
C GLU A 264 4.14 29.98 -9.80
N LYS A 265 5.10 30.44 -8.96
CA LYS A 265 6.44 30.79 -9.44
C LYS A 265 7.22 29.57 -9.95
N PHE A 266 6.86 28.37 -9.52
CA PHE A 266 7.63 27.14 -9.73
C PHE A 266 6.84 26.00 -10.35
N ILE A 267 5.50 26.01 -10.27
CA ILE A 267 4.65 24.88 -10.63
C ILE A 267 3.49 25.34 -11.50
N GLU A 268 3.28 24.63 -12.61
CA GLU A 268 2.10 24.72 -13.48
C GLU A 268 1.44 23.34 -13.55
N THR A 269 0.12 23.30 -13.42
CA THR A 269 -0.66 22.05 -13.51
C THR A 269 -1.73 22.18 -14.58
N THR A 270 -2.04 21.04 -15.21
CA THR A 270 -3.15 20.91 -16.14
C THR A 270 -4.15 19.90 -15.59
N LEU A 271 -5.42 20.20 -15.78
CA LEU A 271 -6.52 19.34 -15.39
C LEU A 271 -7.18 18.79 -16.66
N ASP A 272 -7.79 17.63 -16.57
CA ASP A 272 -8.65 17.09 -17.62
C ASP A 272 -10.03 17.76 -17.62
N GLU A 273 -10.92 17.33 -18.51
CA GLU A 273 -12.28 17.84 -18.64
C GLU A 273 -13.16 17.62 -17.41
N ASN A 274 -12.79 16.67 -16.54
CA ASN A 274 -13.47 16.36 -15.29
C ASN A 274 -12.86 17.10 -14.07
N GLY A 275 -11.82 17.91 -14.30
CA GLY A 275 -11.11 18.63 -13.24
C GLY A 275 -10.09 17.78 -12.47
N VAL A 276 -9.74 16.60 -12.98
CA VAL A 276 -8.72 15.72 -12.40
C VAL A 276 -7.33 16.13 -12.91
N LEU A 277 -6.33 16.08 -12.05
CA LEU A 277 -4.95 16.38 -12.43
C LEU A 277 -4.44 15.41 -13.49
N ASN A 278 -4.01 15.94 -14.65
CA ASN A 278 -3.44 15.15 -15.74
C ASN A 278 -2.02 15.57 -16.16
N GLY A 279 -1.48 16.66 -15.59
CA GLY A 279 -0.13 17.10 -15.91
C GLY A 279 0.43 18.10 -14.91
N ILE A 280 1.76 18.10 -14.79
CA ILE A 280 2.52 19.05 -13.97
C ILE A 280 3.80 19.43 -14.69
N LYS A 281 4.18 20.71 -14.60
CA LYS A 281 5.45 21.23 -15.10
C LYS A 281 6.12 22.08 -14.05
N PHE A 282 7.45 22.02 -14.01
CA PHE A 282 8.26 22.83 -13.13
C PHE A 282 8.98 23.91 -13.91
N LYS A 283 9.16 25.06 -13.29
CA LYS A 283 9.88 26.20 -13.81
C LYS A 283 10.73 26.83 -12.71
N ASN A 284 11.90 27.37 -13.05
CA ASN A 284 12.84 27.97 -12.10
C ASN A 284 13.24 27.06 -10.94
N ASP A 285 13.08 25.74 -11.08
CA ASP A 285 13.34 24.76 -10.05
C ASP A 285 14.84 24.53 -9.82
N ASP A 286 15.69 24.91 -10.76
CA ASP A 286 17.15 24.97 -10.64
C ASP A 286 17.66 25.94 -9.57
N LYS A 287 16.86 26.97 -9.24
CA LYS A 287 17.17 28.00 -8.24
C LYS A 287 16.34 27.88 -6.96
N PHE A 288 15.52 26.85 -6.89
CA PHE A 288 14.58 26.68 -5.79
C PHE A 288 15.27 26.30 -4.48
N ASN A 289 14.88 27.00 -3.40
CA ASN A 289 15.17 26.64 -2.02
C ASN A 289 13.93 26.92 -1.17
N PHE A 290 13.36 25.87 -0.59
CA PHE A 290 12.08 25.92 0.12
C PHE A 290 12.03 26.96 1.23
N ALA A 291 13.09 27.13 2.00
CA ALA A 291 13.11 28.07 3.12
C ALA A 291 12.99 29.53 2.64
N PHE A 292 13.69 29.90 1.57
CA PHE A 292 13.62 31.25 1.01
C PHE A 292 12.41 31.48 0.12
N ASP A 293 12.13 30.53 -0.78
CA ASP A 293 11.15 30.75 -1.86
C ASP A 293 9.71 30.46 -1.43
N VAL A 294 9.52 29.75 -0.30
CA VAL A 294 8.19 29.46 0.25
C VAL A 294 8.02 30.14 1.60
N VAL A 295 8.85 29.79 2.60
CA VAL A 295 8.62 30.24 3.97
C VAL A 295 8.85 31.74 4.14
N ASP A 296 10.00 32.26 3.65
CA ASP A 296 10.30 33.67 3.75
C ASP A 296 9.38 34.55 2.86
N GLU A 297 8.91 34.00 1.74
CA GLU A 297 7.92 34.69 0.89
C GLU A 297 6.53 34.72 1.54
N LEU A 298 6.10 33.61 2.21
CA LEU A 298 4.85 33.58 2.96
C LEU A 298 4.90 34.52 4.19
N ALA A 299 6.06 34.62 4.85
CA ALA A 299 6.26 35.56 5.94
C ALA A 299 6.10 37.03 5.50
N LYS A 300 6.46 37.35 4.24
CA LYS A 300 6.23 38.68 3.67
C LYS A 300 4.78 38.86 3.22
N LYS A 301 4.20 37.86 2.55
CA LYS A 301 2.85 37.92 1.97
C LYS A 301 1.74 37.86 3.02
N SER A 302 1.89 36.98 4.01
CA SER A 302 0.87 36.68 5.01
C SER A 302 1.52 36.39 6.38
N PRO A 303 2.17 37.41 7.01
CA PRO A 303 3.01 37.23 8.20
C PRO A 303 2.28 36.54 9.36
N ASP A 304 1.02 36.91 9.59
CA ASP A 304 0.22 36.45 10.72
C ASP A 304 -0.52 35.12 10.46
N LYS A 305 -0.42 34.59 9.22
CA LYS A 305 -1.06 33.32 8.86
C LYS A 305 -0.41 32.17 9.61
N THR A 306 -1.24 31.30 10.16
CA THR A 306 -0.78 30.11 10.91
C THR A 306 -0.01 29.18 9.98
N ALA A 307 1.26 28.98 10.26
CA ALA A 307 2.08 27.95 9.64
C ALA A 307 1.94 26.61 10.38
N MET A 308 1.93 26.64 11.72
CA MET A 308 1.82 25.44 12.55
C MET A 308 1.07 25.72 13.85
N LEU A 309 0.16 24.80 14.22
CA LEU A 309 -0.36 24.66 15.57
C LEU A 309 0.27 23.43 16.19
N HIS A 310 1.07 23.62 17.23
CA HIS A 310 1.81 22.59 17.94
C HIS A 310 1.20 22.38 19.33
N ILE A 311 0.95 21.12 19.66
CA ILE A 311 0.45 20.68 20.96
C ILE A 311 1.50 19.77 21.59
N GLU A 312 1.98 20.09 22.77
CA GLU A 312 2.88 19.25 23.53
C GLU A 312 2.13 18.14 24.29
N ASN A 313 2.87 17.15 24.76
CA ASN A 313 2.33 16.02 25.51
C ASN A 313 1.60 16.46 26.80
N ASP A 314 2.00 17.56 27.42
CA ASP A 314 1.34 18.15 28.57
C ASP A 314 0.10 19.00 28.23
N GLY A 315 -0.25 19.10 26.96
CA GLY A 315 -1.37 19.89 26.43
C GLY A 315 -1.03 21.37 26.19
N THR A 316 0.21 21.79 26.33
CA THR A 316 0.64 23.16 26.00
C THR A 316 0.50 23.42 24.52
N GLU A 317 -0.25 24.47 24.16
CA GLU A 317 -0.50 24.87 22.78
C GLU A 317 0.40 26.03 22.37
N ARG A 318 1.05 25.88 21.19
CA ARG A 318 1.85 26.95 20.56
C ARG A 318 1.39 27.14 19.11
N ARG A 319 1.06 28.34 18.77
CA ARG A 319 0.76 28.74 17.41
C ARG A 319 1.96 29.49 16.84
N PHE A 320 2.48 28.99 15.71
CA PHE A 320 3.53 29.63 14.95
C PHE A 320 2.96 30.16 13.64
N THR A 321 3.26 31.39 13.33
CA THR A 321 2.93 32.04 12.04
C THR A 321 4.06 31.81 11.04
N PHE A 322 3.85 32.16 9.76
CA PHE A 322 4.93 32.13 8.77
C PHE A 322 6.03 33.13 9.12
N SER A 323 5.68 34.27 9.72
CA SER A 323 6.67 35.22 10.23
C SER A 323 7.54 34.61 11.33
N ASP A 324 6.94 33.87 12.27
CA ASP A 324 7.69 33.14 13.29
C ASP A 324 8.63 32.12 12.68
N MET A 325 8.16 31.33 11.71
CA MET A 325 8.97 30.30 11.04
C MET A 325 10.17 30.93 10.31
N ALA A 326 9.98 32.03 9.61
CA ALA A 326 11.06 32.74 8.93
C ALA A 326 12.08 33.29 9.94
N ARG A 327 11.61 33.94 11.01
CA ARG A 327 12.42 34.52 12.07
C ARG A 327 13.23 33.46 12.81
N HIS A 328 12.58 32.44 13.34
CA HIS A 328 13.26 31.39 14.11
C HIS A 328 14.21 30.56 13.25
N SER A 329 13.88 30.32 11.98
CA SER A 329 14.79 29.61 11.07
C SER A 329 16.02 30.47 10.73
N ALA A 330 15.91 31.78 10.65
CA ALA A 330 17.04 32.69 10.45
C ALA A 330 17.97 32.71 11.67
N MET A 331 17.41 32.85 12.89
CA MET A 331 18.16 32.78 14.15
C MET A 331 18.90 31.43 14.26
N THR A 332 18.20 30.32 13.97
CA THR A 332 18.78 28.98 14.01
C THR A 332 19.88 28.79 12.95
N ALA A 333 19.73 29.35 11.75
CA ALA A 333 20.74 29.31 10.70
C ALA A 333 22.02 30.05 11.11
N ASN A 334 21.88 31.24 11.67
CA ASN A 334 23.01 32.01 12.20
C ASN A 334 23.70 31.28 13.38
N TYR A 335 22.91 30.66 14.25
CA TYR A 335 23.43 29.80 15.33
C TYR A 335 24.24 28.62 14.77
N PHE A 336 23.69 27.85 13.85
CA PHE A 336 24.38 26.70 13.26
C PHE A 336 25.67 27.11 12.51
N ARG A 337 25.65 28.24 11.81
CA ARG A 337 26.87 28.76 11.16
C ARG A 337 27.95 29.15 12.20
N SER A 338 27.56 29.67 13.37
CA SER A 338 28.51 29.99 14.44
C SER A 338 29.18 28.75 15.02
N LEU A 339 28.53 27.57 14.90
CA LEU A 339 29.10 26.28 15.29
C LEU A 339 29.92 25.62 14.16
N GLY A 340 30.11 26.31 13.03
CA GLY A 340 30.89 25.84 11.89
C GLY A 340 30.13 24.94 10.90
N ILE A 341 28.81 24.81 11.05
CA ILE A 341 27.96 24.05 10.09
C ILE A 341 27.86 24.87 8.79
N LYS A 342 28.09 24.23 7.67
CA LYS A 342 28.17 24.85 6.34
C LYS A 342 27.52 23.98 5.26
N LYS A 343 27.45 24.52 4.02
CA LYS A 343 26.96 23.81 2.84
C LYS A 343 27.60 22.44 2.72
N GLY A 344 26.76 21.42 2.51
CA GLY A 344 27.17 20.04 2.30
C GLY A 344 27.47 19.25 3.57
N ASP A 345 27.48 19.87 4.76
CA ASP A 345 27.56 19.13 6.03
C ASP A 345 26.26 18.35 6.27
N ARG A 346 26.37 17.15 6.84
CA ARG A 346 25.22 16.31 7.17
C ARG A 346 24.90 16.48 8.65
N VAL A 347 23.68 16.97 8.89
CA VAL A 347 23.20 17.23 10.25
C VAL A 347 22.01 16.33 10.56
N MET A 348 22.17 15.47 11.56
CA MET A 348 21.09 14.57 11.98
C MET A 348 20.11 15.29 12.92
N LEU A 349 18.82 15.12 12.68
CA LEU A 349 17.75 15.67 13.50
C LEU A 349 16.98 14.53 14.18
N VAL A 350 17.07 14.42 15.50
CA VAL A 350 16.40 13.42 16.33
C VAL A 350 15.49 14.14 17.33
N LEU A 351 14.36 14.65 16.84
CA LEU A 351 13.55 15.66 17.55
C LEU A 351 12.09 15.24 17.78
N LYS A 352 11.78 13.93 17.71
CA LYS A 352 10.39 13.48 17.86
C LYS A 352 9.44 14.34 17.00
N ARG A 353 8.51 15.05 17.62
CA ARG A 353 7.61 16.01 16.98
C ARG A 353 7.74 17.41 17.59
N HIS A 354 8.85 17.70 18.29
CA HIS A 354 9.14 19.00 18.87
C HIS A 354 9.23 20.09 17.80
N TYR A 355 8.74 21.30 18.09
CA TYR A 355 8.72 22.41 17.13
C TYR A 355 10.13 22.84 16.68
N GLN A 356 11.17 22.58 17.45
CA GLN A 356 12.57 22.83 17.08
C GLN A 356 13.00 22.08 15.80
N PHE A 357 12.30 21.00 15.43
CA PHE A 357 12.54 20.31 14.17
C PHE A 357 12.32 21.26 12.97
N TRP A 358 11.23 22.04 12.99
CA TRP A 358 10.91 22.95 11.87
C TRP A 358 11.89 24.11 11.77
N PHE A 359 12.32 24.67 12.91
CA PHE A 359 13.36 25.70 12.93
C PHE A 359 14.69 25.15 12.39
N SER A 360 15.08 23.95 12.81
CA SER A 360 16.32 23.31 12.41
C SER A 360 16.35 22.92 10.93
N ILE A 361 15.29 22.27 10.41
CA ILE A 361 15.26 21.83 9.01
C ILE A 361 15.29 23.06 8.05
N LEU A 362 14.53 24.10 8.34
CA LEU A 362 14.53 25.33 7.54
C LEU A 362 15.89 26.05 7.61
N ALA A 363 16.51 26.11 8.79
CA ALA A 363 17.83 26.68 8.96
C ALA A 363 18.89 25.95 8.14
N LEU A 364 18.86 24.63 8.13
CA LEU A 364 19.78 23.80 7.35
C LEU A 364 19.55 23.99 5.85
N HIS A 365 18.31 24.15 5.41
CA HIS A 365 18.03 24.53 4.01
C HIS A 365 18.59 25.89 3.65
N LYS A 366 18.50 26.88 4.55
CA LYS A 366 19.09 28.23 4.33
C LYS A 366 20.62 28.17 4.22
N ILE A 367 21.28 27.35 5.02
CA ILE A 367 22.73 27.15 5.02
C ILE A 367 23.19 26.31 3.80
N GLY A 368 22.32 25.44 3.29
CA GLY A 368 22.66 24.42 2.29
C GLY A 368 23.31 23.17 2.91
N ALA A 369 23.10 22.94 4.22
CA ALA A 369 23.48 21.70 4.88
C ALA A 369 22.44 20.62 4.63
N ILE A 370 22.88 19.35 4.60
CA ILE A 370 22.04 18.21 4.29
C ILE A 370 21.38 17.70 5.58
N VAL A 371 20.06 17.65 5.58
CA VAL A 371 19.30 17.18 6.74
C VAL A 371 19.18 15.67 6.74
N VAL A 372 19.40 15.06 7.89
CA VAL A 372 19.24 13.62 8.10
C VAL A 372 18.23 13.37 9.22
N PRO A 373 16.93 13.31 8.92
CA PRO A 373 15.93 13.02 9.95
C PRO A 373 16.10 11.60 10.49
N ALA A 374 15.97 11.44 11.81
CA ALA A 374 16.04 10.15 12.46
C ALA A 374 15.11 10.05 13.66
N THR A 375 14.61 8.85 13.95
CA THR A 375 13.74 8.62 15.09
C THR A 375 14.51 8.55 16.42
N ASN A 376 13.83 8.93 17.49
CA ASN A 376 14.37 8.83 18.86
C ASN A 376 14.41 7.40 19.43
N GLN A 377 14.00 6.41 18.64
CA GLN A 377 14.01 5.00 19.03
C GLN A 377 15.31 4.28 18.67
N LEU A 378 16.26 4.99 18.05
CA LEU A 378 17.56 4.45 17.70
C LEU A 378 18.39 4.18 18.94
N VAL A 379 19.19 3.11 18.88
CA VAL A 379 20.14 2.73 19.93
C VAL A 379 21.58 2.90 19.45
N GLU A 380 22.54 2.72 20.34
CA GLU A 380 23.97 2.95 20.13
C GLU A 380 24.51 2.43 18.77
N HIS A 381 24.31 1.14 18.47
CA HIS A 381 24.83 0.54 17.23
C HIS A 381 24.17 1.12 15.96
N ASP A 382 22.92 1.58 16.08
CA ASP A 382 22.23 2.28 15.00
C ASP A 382 22.85 3.64 14.70
N PHE A 383 23.20 4.39 15.75
CA PHE A 383 23.86 5.68 15.62
C PHE A 383 25.29 5.52 15.10
N GLU A 384 26.06 4.58 15.63
CA GLU A 384 27.41 4.28 15.16
C GLU A 384 27.43 4.03 13.65
N TYR A 385 26.56 3.14 13.19
CA TYR A 385 26.41 2.89 11.74
C TYR A 385 26.07 4.16 10.97
N ARG A 386 25.03 4.90 11.41
CA ARG A 386 24.55 6.08 10.69
C ARG A 386 25.54 7.22 10.66
N PHE A 387 26.26 7.45 11.73
CA PHE A 387 27.31 8.48 11.76
C PHE A 387 28.39 8.18 10.75
N ASN A 388 28.86 6.94 10.71
CA ASN A 388 29.93 6.52 9.79
C ASN A 388 29.46 6.45 8.33
N ALA A 389 28.33 5.79 8.05
CA ALA A 389 27.80 5.64 6.70
C ALA A 389 27.34 6.97 6.10
N GLY A 390 26.61 7.78 6.88
CA GLY A 390 26.10 9.09 6.47
C GLY A 390 27.13 10.21 6.60
N GLN A 391 28.30 9.97 7.21
CA GLN A 391 29.32 11.00 7.50
C GLN A 391 28.71 12.19 8.25
N ILE A 392 27.96 11.91 9.34
CA ILE A 392 27.20 12.89 10.11
C ILE A 392 28.14 13.72 10.97
N SER A 393 28.26 15.02 10.69
CA SER A 393 29.17 15.92 11.40
C SER A 393 28.57 16.60 12.61
N ALA A 394 27.22 16.74 12.63
CA ALA A 394 26.50 17.36 13.73
C ALA A 394 25.17 16.66 13.99
N ILE A 395 24.67 16.75 15.21
CA ILE A 395 23.35 16.24 15.61
C ILE A 395 22.60 17.24 16.46
N VAL A 396 21.30 17.39 16.20
CA VAL A 396 20.34 18.06 17.08
C VAL A 396 19.42 16.98 17.64
N CYS A 397 19.48 16.76 18.93
CA CYS A 397 18.81 15.65 19.60
C CYS A 397 17.87 16.16 20.70
N THR A 398 16.75 15.47 20.91
CA THR A 398 15.88 15.72 22.06
C THR A 398 16.54 15.27 23.37
N ALA A 399 16.24 15.98 24.44
CA ALA A 399 16.60 15.57 25.81
C ALA A 399 15.67 14.47 26.35
N ASP A 400 14.53 14.22 25.69
CA ASP A 400 13.54 13.25 26.13
C ASP A 400 14.03 11.82 26.04
N GLY A 401 13.82 11.05 27.11
CA GLY A 401 14.16 9.63 27.17
C GLY A 401 15.66 9.36 27.18
N ASP A 402 16.06 8.22 26.61
CA ASP A 402 17.44 7.74 26.66
C ASP A 402 18.25 8.01 25.39
N VAL A 403 17.64 8.57 24.37
CA VAL A 403 18.24 8.68 23.02
C VAL A 403 19.54 9.49 23.02
N ALA A 404 19.65 10.57 23.80
CA ALA A 404 20.87 11.36 23.90
C ALA A 404 22.04 10.56 24.51
N HIS A 405 21.77 9.66 25.46
CA HIS A 405 22.78 8.73 25.99
C HIS A 405 23.24 7.72 24.94
N GLN A 406 22.32 7.17 24.16
CA GLN A 406 22.66 6.27 23.04
C GLN A 406 23.56 6.97 22.00
N VAL A 407 23.32 8.26 21.74
CA VAL A 407 24.19 9.09 20.89
C VAL A 407 25.59 9.25 21.48
N GLU A 408 25.73 9.45 22.81
CA GLU A 408 27.03 9.57 23.47
C GLU A 408 27.84 8.29 23.34
N LEU A 409 27.24 7.14 23.61
CA LEU A 409 27.89 5.82 23.48
C LEU A 409 28.40 5.58 22.05
N ALA A 410 27.57 5.94 21.04
CA ALA A 410 27.97 5.83 19.64
C ALA A 410 29.10 6.83 19.27
N ALA A 411 29.05 8.05 19.83
CA ALA A 411 30.02 9.10 19.55
C ALA A 411 31.43 8.73 20.05
N GLU A 412 31.55 7.97 21.16
CA GLU A 412 32.84 7.47 21.65
C GLU A 412 33.55 6.54 20.66
N LYS A 413 32.78 5.91 19.75
CA LYS A 413 33.26 4.98 18.72
C LYS A 413 33.39 5.60 17.33
N CYS A 414 33.16 6.91 17.22
CA CYS A 414 33.00 7.56 15.93
C CYS A 414 33.67 8.95 15.89
N ASP A 415 34.68 9.13 15.05
CA ASP A 415 35.40 10.40 14.90
C ASP A 415 34.69 11.44 14.00
N VAL A 416 33.60 11.06 13.33
CA VAL A 416 32.92 11.92 12.35
C VAL A 416 32.07 12.98 13.04
N LEU A 417 31.36 12.64 14.13
CA LEU A 417 30.49 13.54 14.86
C LEU A 417 31.29 14.59 15.65
N LYS A 418 31.13 15.86 15.30
CA LYS A 418 31.88 16.97 15.92
C LYS A 418 31.02 17.83 16.86
N THR A 419 29.74 18.00 16.52
CA THR A 419 28.86 18.92 17.22
C THR A 419 27.60 18.21 17.73
N LYS A 420 27.37 18.30 19.05
CA LYS A 420 26.19 17.77 19.72
C LYS A 420 25.36 18.93 20.27
N ILE A 421 24.11 19.02 19.86
CA ILE A 421 23.14 20.05 20.25
C ILE A 421 21.93 19.37 20.87
N ILE A 422 21.57 19.75 22.08
CA ILE A 422 20.40 19.25 22.78
C ILE A 422 19.24 20.24 22.70
N ALA A 423 18.07 19.79 22.41
CA ALA A 423 16.83 20.54 22.38
C ALA A 423 15.81 19.96 23.35
N HIS A 424 14.82 20.75 23.74
CA HIS A 424 13.76 20.34 24.69
C HIS A 424 14.32 19.91 26.06
N GLY A 425 15.38 20.61 26.52
CA GLY A 425 16.03 20.36 27.79
C GLY A 425 17.50 20.71 27.77
N LYS A 426 18.24 20.19 28.76
CA LYS A 426 19.67 20.41 28.93
C LYS A 426 20.41 19.11 29.15
N ARG A 427 21.67 19.05 28.69
CA ARG A 427 22.58 17.93 28.94
C ARG A 427 24.03 18.40 29.04
N GLU A 428 24.74 17.90 30.00
CA GLU A 428 26.16 18.22 30.17
C GLU A 428 26.97 17.77 28.94
N GLY A 429 27.90 18.60 28.50
CA GLY A 429 28.71 18.31 27.29
C GLY A 429 28.01 18.53 25.96
N TRP A 430 26.78 19.01 25.97
CA TRP A 430 26.01 19.40 24.78
C TRP A 430 25.77 20.89 24.71
N ARG A 431 25.67 21.43 23.48
CA ARG A 431 25.19 22.80 23.28
C ARG A 431 23.67 22.84 23.48
N SER A 432 23.16 23.89 24.12
CA SER A 432 21.74 24.05 24.38
C SER A 432 21.06 24.79 23.23
N PHE A 433 20.23 24.09 22.43
CA PHE A 433 19.49 24.70 21.35
C PHE A 433 18.64 25.87 21.86
N ASP A 434 17.78 25.62 22.84
CA ASP A 434 16.74 26.55 23.29
C ASP A 434 17.32 27.82 23.94
N GLU A 435 18.51 27.74 24.56
CA GLU A 435 19.16 28.88 25.20
C GLU A 435 20.05 29.70 24.26
N GLU A 436 20.58 29.05 23.21
CA GLU A 436 21.61 29.68 22.39
C GLU A 436 21.06 30.27 21.08
N TYR A 437 20.17 29.57 20.33
CA TYR A 437 19.73 30.03 19.03
C TYR A 437 19.04 31.40 19.09
N CYS A 438 18.29 31.67 20.15
CA CYS A 438 17.54 32.92 20.32
C CYS A 438 18.44 34.16 20.53
N GLN A 439 19.75 33.97 20.72
CA GLN A 439 20.71 35.06 20.89
C GLN A 439 21.27 35.58 19.56
N PHE A 440 20.94 34.90 18.46
CA PHE A 440 21.42 35.23 17.13
C PHE A 440 20.44 36.12 16.36
N SER A 441 20.96 36.80 15.30
CA SER A 441 20.15 37.63 14.43
C SER A 441 18.99 36.88 13.79
N ASP A 442 17.83 37.47 13.72
CA ASP A 442 16.63 37.00 13.04
C ASP A 442 16.61 37.31 11.52
N VAL A 443 17.72 37.84 11.02
CA VAL A 443 17.95 38.07 9.60
C VAL A 443 19.01 37.11 9.07
N PHE A 444 18.69 36.38 8.03
CA PHE A 444 19.61 35.52 7.30
C PHE A 444 19.45 35.79 5.81
N GLU A 445 20.46 36.44 5.22
CA GLU A 445 20.43 36.77 3.79
C GLU A 445 20.57 35.51 2.92
N ARG A 446 19.84 35.48 1.80
CA ARG A 446 19.98 34.39 0.82
C ARG A 446 21.41 34.41 0.25
N PRO A 447 22.18 33.34 0.38
CA PRO A 447 23.54 33.30 -0.15
C PRO A 447 23.54 33.32 -1.69
N SER A 448 24.70 33.64 -2.28
CA SER A 448 24.90 33.54 -3.72
C SER A 448 24.73 32.12 -4.22
N ALA A 449 24.63 31.93 -5.53
CA ALA A 449 24.53 30.57 -6.12
C ALA A 449 25.78 29.70 -5.85
N GLU A 450 26.93 30.31 -5.62
CA GLU A 450 28.17 29.61 -5.30
C GLU A 450 28.22 29.15 -3.83
N GLU A 451 27.70 29.97 -2.94
CA GLU A 451 27.76 29.74 -1.50
C GLU A 451 26.54 28.97 -0.95
N GLY A 452 25.37 29.12 -1.57
CA GLY A 452 24.13 28.48 -1.20
C GLY A 452 23.94 27.11 -1.87
N ALA A 453 22.86 26.42 -1.50
CA ALA A 453 22.41 25.19 -2.12
C ALA A 453 20.98 25.39 -2.67
N PHE A 454 20.77 24.96 -3.89
CA PHE A 454 19.53 25.21 -4.65
C PHE A 454 19.25 24.05 -5.63
N GLY A 455 17.99 23.91 -6.01
CA GLY A 455 17.59 23.05 -7.12
C GLY A 455 18.10 21.64 -7.03
N TYR A 456 19.13 21.31 -7.78
CA TYR A 456 19.72 19.97 -7.88
C TYR A 456 20.75 19.65 -6.79
N ASP A 457 21.12 20.62 -5.94
CA ASP A 457 22.02 20.33 -4.80
C ASP A 457 21.35 19.40 -3.80
N PRO A 458 22.12 18.50 -3.13
CA PRO A 458 21.61 17.64 -2.07
C PRO A 458 21.02 18.43 -0.90
N MET A 459 19.87 17.98 -0.39
CA MET A 459 19.12 18.66 0.70
C MET A 459 18.79 17.71 1.86
N LEU A 460 18.38 16.48 1.55
CA LEU A 460 17.89 15.50 2.51
C LEU A 460 18.52 14.14 2.28
N MET A 461 18.73 13.41 3.37
CA MET A 461 19.10 11.99 3.36
C MET A 461 18.20 11.23 4.31
N PHE A 462 17.63 10.11 3.85
CA PHE A 462 16.85 9.21 4.67
C PHE A 462 17.49 7.84 4.74
N PHE A 463 17.63 7.32 5.96
CA PHE A 463 17.97 5.91 6.15
C PHE A 463 16.72 5.04 5.92
N THR A 464 16.74 4.22 4.89
CA THR A 464 15.65 3.32 4.56
C THR A 464 15.93 1.92 5.08
N SER A 465 14.92 1.24 5.60
CA SER A 465 15.07 -0.17 6.02
C SER A 465 15.22 -1.05 4.79
N GLY A 466 16.44 -1.52 4.54
CA GLY A 466 16.67 -2.58 3.56
C GLY A 466 16.12 -3.92 4.07
N THR A 467 15.66 -4.78 3.14
CA THR A 467 15.18 -6.13 3.47
C THR A 467 16.33 -7.09 3.85
N THR A 468 17.57 -6.74 3.52
CA THR A 468 18.73 -7.63 3.61
C THR A 468 19.96 -6.98 4.25
N GLY A 469 19.86 -6.28 5.38
CA GLY A 469 21.05 -5.77 6.04
C GLY A 469 20.91 -4.35 6.61
N TYR A 470 22.01 -3.60 6.57
CA TYR A 470 22.05 -2.22 7.04
C TYR A 470 21.21 -1.29 6.17
N PRO A 471 20.62 -0.22 6.76
CA PRO A 471 19.81 0.74 6.01
C PRO A 471 20.59 1.40 4.88
N LYS A 472 19.95 1.55 3.70
CA LYS A 472 20.46 2.40 2.62
C LYS A 472 20.18 3.87 2.93
N ILE A 473 20.87 4.78 2.25
CA ILE A 473 20.71 6.23 2.46
C ILE A 473 20.18 6.87 1.17
N ALA A 474 18.88 7.07 1.05
CA ALA A 474 18.28 7.76 -0.08
C ALA A 474 18.54 9.27 0.02
N MET A 475 19.13 9.86 -1.01
CA MET A 475 19.49 11.28 -1.07
C MET A 475 18.53 12.04 -1.98
N HIS A 476 18.00 13.20 -1.52
CA HIS A 476 17.12 14.07 -2.28
C HIS A 476 17.68 15.48 -2.44
N SER A 477 17.34 16.11 -3.56
CA SER A 477 17.72 17.47 -3.89
C SER A 477 16.76 18.52 -3.33
N HIS A 478 17.11 19.80 -3.45
CA HIS A 478 16.22 20.91 -3.13
C HIS A 478 14.94 20.97 -3.99
N ARG A 479 14.81 20.17 -5.04
CA ARG A 479 13.57 20.00 -5.82
C ARG A 479 12.53 19.11 -5.16
N TYR A 480 12.92 18.27 -4.20
CA TYR A 480 12.04 17.32 -3.51
C TYR A 480 10.76 17.94 -2.94
N PRO A 481 10.81 19.13 -2.28
CA PRO A 481 9.60 19.80 -1.81
C PRO A 481 8.57 20.12 -2.89
N LEU A 482 9.01 20.44 -4.12
CA LEU A 482 8.11 20.75 -5.24
C LEU A 482 7.28 19.52 -5.64
N GLY A 483 7.85 18.30 -5.59
CA GLY A 483 7.11 17.06 -5.83
C GLY A 483 5.98 16.82 -4.84
N HIS A 484 6.09 17.34 -3.62
CA HIS A 484 5.05 17.27 -2.60
C HIS A 484 3.85 18.19 -2.82
N PHE A 485 3.90 19.05 -3.83
CA PHE A 485 2.73 19.83 -4.22
C PHE A 485 1.55 18.94 -4.62
N ILE A 486 1.81 17.87 -5.41
CA ILE A 486 0.77 16.89 -5.75
C ILE A 486 0.26 16.20 -4.50
N THR A 487 1.17 15.78 -3.61
CA THR A 487 0.81 15.14 -2.34
C THR A 487 -0.16 16.00 -1.52
N ALA A 488 0.10 17.29 -1.42
CA ALA A 488 -0.71 18.19 -0.59
C ALA A 488 -2.00 18.65 -1.28
N LYS A 489 -1.89 19.12 -2.53
CA LYS A 489 -3.04 19.72 -3.23
C LYS A 489 -4.00 18.65 -3.76
N TYR A 490 -3.47 17.64 -4.42
CA TYR A 490 -4.29 16.72 -5.20
C TYR A 490 -4.52 15.35 -4.54
N TRP A 491 -3.86 15.09 -3.41
CA TRP A 491 -4.10 13.87 -2.64
C TRP A 491 -4.53 14.14 -1.20
N HIS A 492 -3.83 14.98 -0.43
CA HIS A 492 -4.31 15.40 0.91
C HIS A 492 -5.47 16.42 0.82
N ASN A 493 -5.64 17.10 -0.29
CA ASN A 493 -6.66 18.12 -0.52
C ASN A 493 -6.64 19.21 0.58
N VAL A 494 -5.44 19.70 0.91
CA VAL A 494 -5.25 20.64 2.02
C VAL A 494 -5.98 21.95 1.81
N ASP A 495 -6.63 22.42 2.87
CA ASP A 495 -7.34 23.71 2.90
C ASP A 495 -6.35 24.83 3.32
N PRO A 496 -6.10 25.85 2.47
CA PRO A 496 -5.23 26.97 2.84
C PRO A 496 -5.67 27.73 4.10
N ASN A 497 -6.96 27.64 4.44
CA ASN A 497 -7.54 28.29 5.61
C ASN A 497 -7.78 27.30 6.76
N GLY A 498 -7.34 26.06 6.62
CA GLY A 498 -7.50 25.00 7.57
C GLY A 498 -6.21 24.50 8.17
N LEU A 499 -6.33 23.38 8.88
CA LEU A 499 -5.20 22.67 9.48
C LEU A 499 -5.15 21.24 8.92
N HIS A 500 -3.98 20.85 8.42
CA HIS A 500 -3.68 19.49 8.03
C HIS A 500 -2.99 18.73 9.17
N PHE A 501 -3.48 17.56 9.50
CA PHE A 501 -2.88 16.69 10.51
C PHE A 501 -2.43 15.36 9.91
N THR A 502 -1.13 15.12 9.85
CA THR A 502 -0.54 13.81 9.53
C THR A 502 0.04 13.17 10.80
N ILE A 503 -0.35 11.95 11.11
CA ILE A 503 0.27 11.19 12.19
C ILE A 503 1.55 10.55 11.65
N SER A 504 2.68 11.11 12.02
CA SER A 504 4.03 10.58 11.75
C SER A 504 5.04 11.23 12.67
N ASP A 505 6.08 10.48 13.04
CA ASP A 505 7.28 10.99 13.69
C ASP A 505 8.17 11.73 12.68
N THR A 506 8.87 12.78 13.09
CA THR A 506 9.72 13.60 12.20
C THR A 506 10.95 12.87 11.70
N GLY A 507 11.31 11.75 12.31
CA GLY A 507 12.39 10.88 11.84
C GLY A 507 12.08 10.07 10.59
N TRP A 508 10.81 10.13 10.09
CA TRP A 508 10.36 9.39 8.91
C TRP A 508 10.00 10.30 7.75
N GLY A 509 10.28 9.86 6.53
CA GLY A 509 9.91 10.58 5.31
C GLY A 509 8.44 11.02 5.27
N LYS A 510 7.52 10.20 5.78
CA LYS A 510 6.08 10.51 5.84
C LYS A 510 5.76 11.82 6.59
N ALA A 511 6.58 12.23 7.55
CA ALA A 511 6.39 13.52 8.20
C ALA A 511 6.55 14.68 7.22
N LEU A 512 7.49 14.59 6.28
CA LEU A 512 7.71 15.63 5.29
C LEU A 512 6.64 15.64 4.20
N TRP A 513 5.94 14.52 4.00
CA TRP A 513 4.78 14.44 3.11
C TRP A 513 3.58 15.23 3.64
N GLY A 514 3.40 15.29 4.97
CA GLY A 514 2.19 15.83 5.57
C GLY A 514 2.38 16.91 6.63
N LYS A 515 3.61 17.34 6.94
CA LYS A 515 3.84 18.32 8.01
C LYS A 515 4.73 19.49 7.61
N LEU A 516 5.07 19.64 6.33
CA LEU A 516 6.00 20.70 5.94
C LEU A 516 5.78 21.13 4.49
N TYR A 517 6.37 20.40 3.52
CA TYR A 517 6.63 20.93 2.19
C TYR A 517 5.37 21.25 1.38
N GLY A 518 4.59 20.24 1.05
CA GLY A 518 3.42 20.43 0.22
C GLY A 518 2.35 21.30 0.88
N GLN A 519 2.16 21.15 2.20
CA GLN A 519 1.18 21.94 2.96
C GLN A 519 1.50 23.42 2.89
N TRP A 520 2.75 23.80 3.12
CA TRP A 520 3.14 25.22 3.06
C TRP A 520 3.27 25.73 1.63
N LEU A 521 3.61 24.91 0.63
CA LEU A 521 3.45 25.28 -0.78
C LEU A 521 2.00 25.66 -1.11
N CYS A 522 1.03 24.93 -0.53
CA CYS A 522 -0.40 25.22 -0.64
C CYS A 522 -0.88 26.25 0.38
N GLU A 523 0.03 26.90 1.12
CA GLU A 523 -0.28 27.93 2.14
C GLU A 523 -1.19 27.43 3.27
N ALA A 524 -1.28 26.11 3.52
CA ALA A 524 -2.09 25.52 4.57
C ALA A 524 -1.29 25.39 5.88
N GLY A 525 -1.98 25.57 7.02
CA GLY A 525 -1.40 25.32 8.32
C GLY A 525 -1.23 23.83 8.60
N VAL A 526 -0.19 23.45 9.35
CA VAL A 526 0.00 22.09 9.84
C VAL A 526 -0.36 21.97 11.31
N PHE A 527 -0.99 20.86 11.67
CA PHE A 527 -1.22 20.51 13.07
C PHE A 527 -0.21 19.45 13.49
N THR A 528 0.39 19.63 14.65
CA THR A 528 1.37 18.71 15.20
C THR A 528 1.05 18.42 16.66
N TYR A 529 0.93 17.16 17.00
CA TYR A 529 0.77 16.70 18.38
C TYR A 529 1.97 15.85 18.78
N ASP A 530 2.66 16.26 19.85
CA ASP A 530 3.85 15.60 20.35
C ASP A 530 3.48 14.66 21.49
N PHE A 531 3.11 13.45 21.15
CA PHE A 531 2.73 12.39 22.10
C PHE A 531 3.85 11.37 22.27
N ASP A 532 3.94 10.76 23.44
CA ASP A 532 4.87 9.66 23.69
C ASP A 532 4.31 8.31 23.24
N ARG A 533 3.02 8.12 23.45
CA ARG A 533 2.30 6.91 23.06
C ARG A 533 1.06 7.26 22.26
N PHE A 534 0.81 6.50 21.18
CA PHE A 534 -0.43 6.61 20.41
C PHE A 534 -1.63 6.15 21.24
N VAL A 535 -2.64 7.03 21.36
CA VAL A 535 -3.94 6.76 21.97
C VAL A 535 -5.00 7.27 21.00
N ALA A 536 -5.86 6.39 20.50
CA ALA A 536 -6.86 6.73 19.50
C ALA A 536 -7.85 7.79 20.00
N ASP A 537 -8.32 7.66 21.22
CA ASP A 537 -9.22 8.60 21.90
C ASP A 537 -8.67 10.03 21.95
N ASP A 538 -7.39 10.20 22.30
CA ASP A 538 -6.74 11.52 22.35
C ASP A 538 -6.69 12.18 20.96
N ILE A 539 -6.31 11.42 19.94
CA ILE A 539 -6.25 11.90 18.56
C ILE A 539 -7.63 12.36 18.07
N LEU A 540 -8.65 11.53 18.29
CA LEU A 540 -10.02 11.82 17.85
C LEU A 540 -10.58 13.08 18.54
N LYS A 541 -10.31 13.26 19.84
CA LYS A 541 -10.69 14.47 20.57
C LYS A 541 -9.98 15.72 20.04
N LEU A 542 -8.68 15.62 19.75
CA LEU A 542 -7.90 16.74 19.22
C LEU A 542 -8.38 17.17 17.84
N ILE A 543 -8.78 16.21 16.98
CA ILE A 543 -9.37 16.50 15.67
C ILE A 543 -10.60 17.41 15.81
N GLY A 544 -11.52 17.06 16.70
CA GLY A 544 -12.72 17.84 16.96
C GLY A 544 -12.44 19.19 17.61
N LYS A 545 -11.55 19.19 18.62
CA LYS A 545 -11.18 20.41 19.37
C LYS A 545 -10.56 21.49 18.45
N HIS A 546 -9.62 21.09 17.60
CA HIS A 546 -8.86 22.01 16.76
C HIS A 546 -9.41 22.14 15.34
N LYS A 547 -10.56 21.54 15.06
CA LYS A 547 -11.24 21.62 13.76
C LYS A 547 -10.32 21.29 12.60
N ILE A 548 -9.65 20.13 12.71
CA ILE A 548 -8.78 19.61 11.66
C ILE A 548 -9.57 19.43 10.37
N THR A 549 -9.09 20.01 9.27
CA THR A 549 -9.79 20.01 7.98
C THR A 549 -9.39 18.84 7.09
N THR A 550 -8.14 18.41 7.15
CA THR A 550 -7.63 17.26 6.39
C THR A 550 -6.74 16.39 7.27
N PHE A 551 -6.87 15.08 7.11
CA PHE A 551 -6.24 14.14 8.03
C PHE A 551 -5.53 13.00 7.29
N CYS A 552 -4.32 12.63 7.73
CA CYS A 552 -3.56 11.49 7.19
C CYS A 552 -3.00 10.62 8.31
N ALA A 553 -3.26 9.33 8.23
CA ALA A 553 -2.69 8.34 9.13
C ALA A 553 -2.34 7.04 8.37
N PRO A 554 -1.44 6.18 8.89
CA PRO A 554 -1.25 4.84 8.34
C PRO A 554 -2.51 3.96 8.51
N PRO A 555 -2.71 2.94 7.66
CA PRO A 555 -3.82 1.98 7.79
C PRO A 555 -3.90 1.34 9.18
N THR A 556 -2.76 1.02 9.78
CA THR A 556 -2.69 0.50 11.15
C THR A 556 -3.41 1.40 12.16
N MET A 557 -3.28 2.72 12.06
CA MET A 557 -3.94 3.64 13.00
C MET A 557 -5.44 3.72 12.74
N TYR A 558 -5.89 3.67 11.48
CA TYR A 558 -7.31 3.59 11.17
C TYR A 558 -7.96 2.32 11.76
N ARG A 559 -7.22 1.20 11.81
CA ARG A 559 -7.68 -0.01 12.51
C ARG A 559 -7.94 0.20 14.01
N PHE A 560 -7.20 1.10 14.65
CA PHE A 560 -7.50 1.47 16.04
C PHE A 560 -8.69 2.42 16.12
N PHE A 561 -8.80 3.39 15.21
CA PHE A 561 -9.93 4.33 15.23
C PHE A 561 -11.28 3.64 15.04
N ILE A 562 -11.41 2.68 14.13
CA ILE A 562 -12.68 1.95 13.90
C ILE A 562 -13.08 1.04 15.08
N LYS A 563 -12.21 0.85 16.09
CA LYS A 563 -12.55 0.15 17.34
C LYS A 563 -13.14 1.07 18.39
N GLU A 564 -12.99 2.37 18.21
CA GLU A 564 -13.62 3.38 19.04
C GLU A 564 -15.06 3.60 18.55
N ASP A 565 -15.91 4.10 19.44
CA ASP A 565 -17.24 4.57 19.08
C ASP A 565 -17.11 5.96 18.43
N LEU A 566 -16.92 5.96 17.11
CA LEU A 566 -16.63 7.18 16.35
C LEU A 566 -17.75 8.23 16.39
N GLU A 567 -18.99 7.85 16.68
CA GLU A 567 -20.11 8.77 16.81
C GLU A 567 -19.98 9.73 18.00
N LYS A 568 -19.15 9.38 18.99
CA LYS A 568 -18.88 10.23 20.16
C LYS A 568 -17.98 11.42 19.89
N TYR A 569 -17.31 11.45 18.72
CA TYR A 569 -16.32 12.46 18.38
C TYR A 569 -16.83 13.43 17.31
N ASP A 570 -16.49 14.70 17.45
CA ASP A 570 -16.81 15.70 16.45
C ASP A 570 -15.80 15.67 15.29
N LEU A 571 -16.03 14.81 14.32
CA LEU A 571 -15.19 14.66 13.13
C LEU A 571 -15.70 15.46 11.94
N LYS A 572 -16.75 16.27 12.08
CA LYS A 572 -17.40 17.03 11.01
C LYS A 572 -16.50 18.06 10.33
N SER A 573 -15.40 18.48 10.97
CA SER A 573 -14.43 19.38 10.37
C SER A 573 -13.56 18.72 9.32
N ILE A 574 -13.41 17.38 9.35
CA ILE A 574 -12.62 16.65 8.35
C ILE A 574 -13.36 16.67 7.02
N LYS A 575 -12.76 17.34 6.05
CA LYS A 575 -13.25 17.39 4.67
C LYS A 575 -12.67 16.26 3.82
N TYR A 576 -11.47 15.77 4.19
CA TYR A 576 -10.73 14.79 3.43
C TYR A 576 -9.76 13.98 4.29
N ALA A 577 -9.70 12.67 4.06
CA ALA A 577 -8.81 11.77 4.80
C ALA A 577 -8.00 10.90 3.84
N THR A 578 -6.72 10.71 4.15
CA THR A 578 -5.78 9.96 3.33
C THR A 578 -5.02 8.92 4.14
N THR A 579 -4.54 7.90 3.45
CA THR A 579 -3.73 6.83 4.05
C THR A 579 -2.63 6.37 3.11
N ALA A 580 -1.46 6.08 3.65
CA ALA A 580 -0.32 5.54 2.92
C ALA A 580 0.69 4.87 3.87
N GLY A 581 1.66 4.14 3.28
CA GLY A 581 2.77 3.50 3.99
C GLY A 581 2.60 2.00 4.16
N GLU A 582 1.38 1.53 4.10
CA GLU A 582 0.94 0.13 4.02
C GLU A 582 -0.27 0.09 3.10
N ALA A 583 -0.60 -1.07 2.53
CA ALA A 583 -1.84 -1.21 1.77
C ALA A 583 -3.07 -1.16 2.70
N LEU A 584 -4.11 -0.49 2.26
CA LEU A 584 -5.34 -0.33 3.03
C LEU A 584 -6.23 -1.56 2.86
N ASN A 585 -6.60 -2.17 3.98
CA ASN A 585 -7.59 -3.24 3.97
C ASN A 585 -8.98 -2.65 3.61
N PRO A 586 -9.69 -3.23 2.63
CA PRO A 586 -11.02 -2.77 2.23
C PRO A 586 -12.03 -2.71 3.39
N GLU A 587 -11.98 -3.62 4.34
CA GLU A 587 -12.85 -3.64 5.51
C GLU A 587 -12.64 -2.40 6.40
N VAL A 588 -11.39 -1.96 6.59
CA VAL A 588 -11.08 -0.74 7.35
C VAL A 588 -11.65 0.49 6.65
N PHE A 589 -11.57 0.54 5.33
CA PHE A 589 -12.20 1.59 4.53
C PHE A 589 -13.70 1.63 4.75
N GLN A 590 -14.39 0.49 4.62
CA GLN A 590 -15.85 0.39 4.73
C GLN A 590 -16.34 0.76 6.13
N GLN A 591 -15.70 0.23 7.17
CA GLN A 591 -16.09 0.54 8.55
C GLN A 591 -15.89 2.01 8.90
N PHE A 592 -14.77 2.62 8.48
CA PHE A 592 -14.51 4.03 8.72
C PHE A 592 -15.49 4.93 7.95
N LEU A 593 -15.76 4.61 6.68
CA LEU A 593 -16.74 5.30 5.86
C LEU A 593 -18.15 5.22 6.48
N LYS A 594 -18.58 4.04 6.90
CA LYS A 594 -19.88 3.82 7.52
C LYS A 594 -20.05 4.65 8.80
N ALA A 595 -19.03 4.69 9.65
CA ALA A 595 -19.08 5.38 10.92
C ALA A 595 -18.97 6.91 10.81
N THR A 596 -18.28 7.43 9.78
CA THR A 596 -17.93 8.85 9.71
C THR A 596 -18.45 9.57 8.48
N GLY A 597 -18.85 8.85 7.44
CA GLY A 597 -19.13 9.40 6.11
C GLY A 597 -17.88 9.88 5.35
N ILE A 598 -16.68 9.65 5.89
CA ILE A 598 -15.41 10.12 5.32
C ILE A 598 -14.71 8.96 4.60
N ARG A 599 -14.28 9.19 3.36
CA ARG A 599 -13.50 8.21 2.57
C ARG A 599 -12.02 8.29 2.91
N LEU A 600 -11.37 7.13 2.88
CA LEU A 600 -9.93 7.02 3.03
C LEU A 600 -9.28 6.92 1.64
N MET A 601 -8.61 7.97 1.23
CA MET A 601 -7.95 8.04 -0.07
C MET A 601 -6.54 7.45 0.05
N GLU A 602 -6.36 6.26 -0.52
CA GLU A 602 -5.08 5.56 -0.49
C GLU A 602 -4.07 6.16 -1.45
N GLY A 603 -2.79 6.08 -1.09
CA GLY A 603 -1.68 6.49 -1.94
C GLY A 603 -0.43 5.67 -1.68
N PHE A 604 0.35 5.46 -2.73
CA PHE A 604 1.61 4.73 -2.73
C PHE A 604 2.78 5.65 -3.08
N GLY A 605 3.86 5.44 -2.38
CA GLY A 605 5.18 6.01 -2.63
C GLY A 605 6.17 5.46 -1.64
N GLN A 606 7.42 5.79 -1.82
CA GLN A 606 8.54 5.28 -1.04
C GLN A 606 9.32 6.40 -0.38
N THR A 607 10.36 6.06 0.35
CA THR A 607 11.34 7.05 0.83
C THR A 607 12.09 7.67 -0.35
N GLU A 608 12.28 6.90 -1.40
CA GLU A 608 12.94 7.26 -2.65
C GLU A 608 12.07 8.14 -3.57
N THR A 609 10.76 8.19 -3.35
CA THR A 609 9.82 8.97 -4.18
C THR A 609 8.95 9.90 -3.34
N THR A 610 8.28 10.85 -3.96
CA THR A 610 7.04 11.43 -3.43
C THR A 610 5.86 10.52 -3.81
N LEU A 611 4.62 11.02 -3.79
CA LEU A 611 3.43 10.24 -4.15
C LEU A 611 3.52 9.78 -5.62
N ALA A 612 3.70 8.49 -5.84
CA ALA A 612 3.83 7.90 -7.18
C ALA A 612 2.50 7.40 -7.76
N ILE A 613 1.64 6.84 -6.91
CA ILE A 613 0.30 6.37 -7.27
C ILE A 613 -0.68 6.84 -6.20
N GLY A 614 -1.88 7.27 -6.56
CA GLY A 614 -2.83 7.75 -5.57
C GLY A 614 -4.26 7.87 -6.09
N ASN A 615 -5.19 7.92 -5.14
CA ASN A 615 -6.57 8.32 -5.39
C ASN A 615 -6.64 9.85 -5.36
N PHE A 616 -6.55 10.48 -6.52
CA PHE A 616 -6.47 11.95 -6.63
C PHE A 616 -7.83 12.61 -6.46
N VAL A 617 -7.81 13.87 -6.01
CA VAL A 617 -8.99 14.72 -5.90
C VAL A 617 -9.71 14.82 -7.25
N GLY A 618 -11.01 14.58 -7.26
CA GLY A 618 -11.85 14.60 -8.45
C GLY A 618 -11.86 13.29 -9.26
N SER A 619 -10.96 12.33 -8.96
CA SER A 619 -10.99 11.02 -9.63
C SER A 619 -11.99 10.05 -9.01
N SER A 620 -12.47 9.10 -9.80
CA SER A 620 -13.14 7.91 -9.29
C SER A 620 -12.16 7.10 -8.42
N ILE A 621 -12.68 6.30 -7.50
CA ILE A 621 -11.88 5.43 -6.64
C ILE A 621 -12.39 3.99 -6.75
N LYS A 622 -11.47 3.04 -6.57
CA LYS A 622 -11.82 1.61 -6.37
C LYS A 622 -11.27 1.17 -5.03
N VAL A 623 -12.13 0.71 -4.15
CA VAL A 623 -11.76 0.30 -2.79
C VAL A 623 -10.78 -0.87 -2.83
N GLY A 624 -9.64 -0.74 -2.13
CA GLY A 624 -8.54 -1.71 -2.17
C GLY A 624 -7.50 -1.45 -3.26
N SER A 625 -7.74 -0.48 -4.16
CA SER A 625 -6.75 -0.01 -5.11
C SER A 625 -5.94 1.15 -4.55
N MET A 626 -4.65 1.20 -4.86
CA MET A 626 -3.80 2.35 -4.55
C MET A 626 -4.17 3.61 -5.35
N GLY A 627 -5.03 3.49 -6.36
CA GLY A 627 -5.39 4.57 -7.29
C GLY A 627 -4.64 4.48 -8.62
N LYS A 628 -4.41 5.63 -9.24
CA LYS A 628 -3.77 5.77 -10.56
C LYS A 628 -2.39 6.44 -10.44
N PRO A 629 -1.51 6.29 -11.46
CA PRO A 629 -0.22 6.97 -11.49
C PRO A 629 -0.34 8.48 -11.31
N SER A 630 0.56 9.05 -10.53
CA SER A 630 0.75 10.49 -10.43
C SER A 630 1.33 11.01 -11.76
N PRO A 631 0.81 12.09 -12.34
CA PRO A 631 1.39 12.67 -13.55
C PRO A 631 2.79 13.26 -13.34
N LEU A 632 3.32 13.21 -12.12
CA LEU A 632 4.70 13.56 -11.80
C LEU A 632 5.69 12.49 -12.26
N PHE A 633 5.26 11.23 -12.32
CA PHE A 633 6.10 10.08 -12.62
C PHE A 633 5.54 9.29 -13.80
N ASP A 634 6.40 8.86 -14.69
CA ASP A 634 6.04 7.87 -15.70
C ASP A 634 6.10 6.47 -15.06
N VAL A 635 4.99 6.07 -14.45
CA VAL A 635 4.86 4.81 -13.72
C VAL A 635 4.34 3.72 -14.64
N ASP A 636 5.02 2.57 -14.65
CA ASP A 636 4.59 1.39 -15.39
C ASP A 636 4.78 0.11 -14.56
N LEU A 637 4.36 -1.02 -15.11
CA LEU A 637 4.56 -2.34 -14.53
C LEU A 637 5.43 -3.18 -15.47
N ILE A 638 6.53 -3.74 -14.96
CA ILE A 638 7.42 -4.60 -15.73
C ILE A 638 7.41 -6.02 -15.17
N THR A 639 7.21 -7.00 -16.06
CA THR A 639 7.26 -8.42 -15.74
C THR A 639 8.71 -8.87 -15.48
N ASN A 640 8.90 -10.08 -14.95
CA ASN A 640 10.25 -10.61 -14.75
C ASN A 640 11.01 -10.89 -16.07
N GLU A 641 10.30 -10.97 -17.18
CA GLU A 641 10.88 -11.07 -18.52
C GLU A 641 11.33 -9.73 -19.08
N GLY A 642 11.17 -8.63 -18.32
CA GLY A 642 11.54 -7.28 -18.75
C GLY A 642 10.55 -6.64 -19.72
N THR A 643 9.35 -7.19 -19.86
CA THR A 643 8.28 -6.65 -20.72
C THR A 643 7.24 -5.88 -19.89
N VAL A 644 6.53 -4.96 -20.55
CA VAL A 644 5.41 -4.25 -19.92
C VAL A 644 4.30 -5.24 -19.59
N ALA A 645 3.84 -5.24 -18.33
CA ALA A 645 2.78 -6.10 -17.89
C ALA A 645 1.43 -5.72 -18.55
N LYS A 646 0.69 -6.73 -18.98
CA LYS A 646 -0.67 -6.55 -19.51
C LYS A 646 -1.64 -6.20 -18.38
N VAL A 647 -2.85 -5.78 -18.76
CA VAL A 647 -3.96 -5.62 -17.81
C VAL A 647 -4.21 -6.95 -17.09
N GLY A 648 -4.32 -6.90 -15.75
CA GLY A 648 -4.47 -8.08 -14.90
C GLY A 648 -3.18 -8.86 -14.61
N GLU A 649 -2.08 -8.55 -15.31
CA GLU A 649 -0.78 -9.22 -15.10
C GLU A 649 0.03 -8.52 -13.99
N VAL A 650 0.63 -9.32 -13.11
CA VAL A 650 1.47 -8.80 -12.03
C VAL A 650 2.85 -8.43 -12.56
N GLY A 651 3.25 -7.17 -12.31
CA GLY A 651 4.57 -6.65 -12.61
C GLY A 651 5.18 -5.90 -11.43
N GLU A 652 6.47 -5.63 -11.53
CA GLU A 652 7.14 -4.69 -10.62
C GLU A 652 6.74 -3.26 -11.01
N ILE A 653 6.40 -2.45 -10.00
CA ILE A 653 6.16 -1.03 -10.18
C ILE A 653 7.50 -0.36 -10.48
N VAL A 654 7.57 0.34 -11.60
CA VAL A 654 8.77 1.05 -12.03
C VAL A 654 8.46 2.51 -12.36
N VAL A 655 9.49 3.35 -12.31
CA VAL A 655 9.43 4.73 -12.79
C VAL A 655 10.40 4.88 -13.95
N ARG A 656 9.90 5.22 -15.13
CA ARG A 656 10.72 5.50 -16.30
C ARG A 656 11.36 6.89 -16.18
N THR A 657 12.63 6.99 -16.54
CA THR A 657 13.41 8.21 -16.39
C THR A 657 14.13 8.63 -17.66
N GLU A 658 13.70 8.11 -18.82
CA GLU A 658 14.23 8.46 -20.15
C GLU A 658 14.14 9.96 -20.43
N ALA A 659 13.10 10.64 -19.93
CA ALA A 659 12.93 12.09 -20.04
C ALA A 659 13.75 12.90 -19.01
N GLY A 660 14.56 12.22 -18.20
CA GLY A 660 15.30 12.78 -17.08
C GLY A 660 14.70 12.42 -15.71
N SER A 661 15.48 12.65 -14.62
CA SER A 661 15.00 12.37 -13.26
C SER A 661 13.83 13.29 -12.88
N PRO A 662 12.65 12.74 -12.60
CA PRO A 662 11.49 13.56 -12.24
C PRO A 662 11.69 14.24 -10.89
N CYS A 663 11.00 15.37 -10.71
CA CYS A 663 10.98 16.07 -9.44
C CYS A 663 10.37 15.16 -8.35
N GLY A 664 11.05 15.03 -7.21
CA GLY A 664 10.58 14.17 -6.12
C GLY A 664 11.08 12.73 -6.14
N LEU A 665 11.80 12.31 -7.20
CA LEU A 665 12.57 11.08 -7.19
C LEU A 665 13.93 11.32 -6.52
N PHE A 666 14.46 10.34 -5.77
CA PHE A 666 15.76 10.46 -5.12
C PHE A 666 16.91 10.59 -6.15
N MET A 667 18.05 11.08 -5.70
CA MET A 667 19.20 11.28 -6.58
C MET A 667 20.03 9.99 -6.74
N GLU A 668 20.29 9.34 -5.62
CA GLU A 668 21.10 8.12 -5.52
C GLU A 668 21.00 7.55 -4.10
N TYR A 669 21.49 6.34 -3.89
CA TYR A 669 21.86 5.87 -2.56
C TYR A 669 23.26 6.39 -2.22
N TYR A 670 23.33 7.31 -1.25
CA TYR A 670 24.56 7.99 -0.87
C TYR A 670 25.69 7.03 -0.51
N ARG A 671 26.83 7.14 -1.22
CA ARG A 671 28.04 6.29 -1.10
C ARG A 671 27.78 4.80 -1.34
N ASP A 672 26.75 4.45 -2.08
CA ASP A 672 26.42 3.08 -2.45
C ASP A 672 26.04 3.02 -3.94
N GLU A 673 27.07 3.13 -4.78
CA GLU A 673 26.91 3.11 -6.24
C GLU A 673 26.36 1.77 -6.74
N GLU A 674 26.73 0.67 -6.08
CA GLU A 674 26.26 -0.67 -6.44
C GLU A 674 24.75 -0.78 -6.23
N LYS A 675 24.26 -0.37 -5.06
CA LYS A 675 22.83 -0.35 -4.76
C LYS A 675 22.04 0.66 -5.61
N THR A 676 22.68 1.76 -5.97
CA THR A 676 22.07 2.73 -6.89
C THR A 676 21.88 2.12 -8.27
N LYS A 677 22.90 1.44 -8.81
CA LYS A 677 22.81 0.74 -10.10
C LYS A 677 21.88 -0.47 -10.06
N GLU A 678 21.77 -1.16 -8.93
CA GLU A 678 20.80 -2.26 -8.76
C GLU A 678 19.36 -1.76 -8.84
N ALA A 679 19.06 -0.60 -8.21
CA ALA A 679 17.73 -0.05 -8.18
C ALA A 679 17.39 0.87 -9.36
N TRP A 680 18.42 1.42 -10.03
CA TRP A 680 18.21 2.36 -11.13
C TRP A 680 19.18 2.06 -12.27
N HIS A 681 18.68 1.38 -13.28
CA HIS A 681 19.42 1.00 -14.49
C HIS A 681 18.49 1.07 -15.71
N ASP A 682 19.05 1.11 -16.90
CA ASP A 682 18.33 1.14 -18.19
C ASP A 682 17.28 2.26 -18.27
N ASP A 683 17.58 3.41 -17.65
CA ASP A 683 16.68 4.57 -17.51
C ASP A 683 15.38 4.23 -16.75
N ILE A 684 15.41 3.22 -15.90
CA ILE A 684 14.27 2.76 -15.10
C ILE A 684 14.66 2.69 -13.62
N TYR A 685 13.87 3.32 -12.75
CA TYR A 685 13.93 3.09 -11.32
C TYR A 685 13.01 1.94 -10.91
N HIS A 686 13.58 0.90 -10.34
CA HIS A 686 12.93 -0.30 -9.84
C HIS A 686 12.54 -0.12 -8.36
N THR A 687 11.23 -0.13 -8.07
CA THR A 687 10.74 0.13 -6.71
C THR A 687 10.90 -1.07 -5.79
N GLY A 688 11.00 -2.28 -6.34
CA GLY A 688 10.96 -3.53 -5.59
C GLY A 688 9.55 -3.87 -5.03
N ASP A 689 8.52 -3.11 -5.41
CA ASP A 689 7.12 -3.37 -5.08
C ASP A 689 6.38 -3.89 -6.30
N THR A 690 5.45 -4.82 -6.13
CA THR A 690 4.68 -5.43 -7.21
C THR A 690 3.20 -5.06 -7.13
N ALA A 691 2.60 -4.89 -8.29
CA ALA A 691 1.19 -4.60 -8.46
C ALA A 691 0.66 -5.23 -9.76
N TRP A 692 -0.64 -5.21 -9.94
CA TRP A 692 -1.27 -5.38 -11.23
C TRP A 692 -2.14 -4.16 -11.54
N ARG A 693 -2.44 -3.94 -12.81
CA ARG A 693 -3.24 -2.80 -13.30
C ARG A 693 -4.52 -3.33 -13.92
N ASP A 694 -5.66 -2.73 -13.56
CA ASP A 694 -6.93 -3.05 -14.18
C ASP A 694 -7.15 -2.26 -15.49
N GLU A 695 -8.30 -2.51 -16.13
CA GLU A 695 -8.69 -1.93 -17.42
C GLU A 695 -8.88 -0.42 -17.37
N ASP A 696 -9.28 0.11 -16.19
CA ASP A 696 -9.45 1.54 -15.93
C ASP A 696 -8.15 2.25 -15.51
N GLY A 697 -7.05 1.49 -15.43
CA GLY A 697 -5.72 2.00 -15.07
C GLY A 697 -5.48 2.13 -13.57
N PHE A 698 -6.31 1.51 -12.71
CA PHE A 698 -6.05 1.45 -11.28
C PHE A 698 -5.02 0.39 -10.94
N PHE A 699 -4.14 0.70 -9.99
CA PHE A 699 -3.07 -0.17 -9.53
C PHE A 699 -3.46 -0.85 -8.22
N TRP A 700 -3.26 -2.17 -8.17
CA TRP A 700 -3.59 -3.04 -7.05
C TRP A 700 -2.33 -3.64 -6.47
N TYR A 701 -2.05 -3.35 -5.22
CA TYR A 701 -0.84 -3.79 -4.55
C TYR A 701 -0.83 -5.31 -4.32
N VAL A 702 0.30 -5.96 -4.62
CA VAL A 702 0.47 -7.42 -4.43
C VAL A 702 1.45 -7.70 -3.29
N GLY A 703 2.58 -7.02 -3.27
CA GLY A 703 3.61 -7.21 -2.26
C GLY A 703 4.99 -6.72 -2.71
N ARG A 704 5.99 -6.98 -1.88
CA ARG A 704 7.39 -6.78 -2.27
C ARG A 704 7.85 -7.91 -3.17
N VAL A 705 8.73 -7.64 -4.12
CA VAL A 705 9.35 -8.65 -4.99
C VAL A 705 10.01 -9.77 -4.16
N ASP A 706 10.66 -9.41 -3.05
CA ASP A 706 11.34 -10.32 -2.13
C ASP A 706 10.42 -10.99 -1.09
N ASP A 707 9.19 -10.53 -0.93
CA ASP A 707 8.17 -11.13 -0.05
C ASP A 707 7.21 -12.07 -0.79
N LEU A 708 7.22 -12.08 -2.12
CA LEU A 708 6.41 -13.00 -2.91
C LEU A 708 6.72 -14.45 -2.56
N ILE A 709 5.68 -15.21 -2.25
CA ILE A 709 5.79 -16.62 -1.87
C ILE A 709 5.79 -17.46 -3.14
N LYS A 710 6.89 -18.20 -3.39
CA LYS A 710 7.06 -19.06 -4.56
C LYS A 710 6.65 -20.49 -4.21
N SER A 711 5.37 -20.81 -4.28
CA SER A 711 4.79 -22.11 -3.93
C SER A 711 4.40 -22.89 -5.16
N SER A 712 5.04 -24.03 -5.44
CA SER A 712 4.73 -24.87 -6.60
C SER A 712 4.67 -24.12 -7.93
N GLY A 713 5.56 -23.14 -8.15
CA GLY A 713 5.57 -22.27 -9.32
C GLY A 713 4.56 -21.13 -9.30
N TYR A 714 3.64 -21.07 -8.31
CA TYR A 714 2.79 -19.90 -8.10
C TYR A 714 3.56 -18.78 -7.41
N ARG A 715 3.24 -17.56 -7.75
CA ARG A 715 3.69 -16.34 -7.06
C ARG A 715 2.52 -15.77 -6.28
N ILE A 716 2.60 -15.85 -4.97
CA ILE A 716 1.51 -15.51 -4.07
C ILE A 716 1.90 -14.25 -3.31
N GLY A 717 1.10 -13.20 -3.45
CA GLY A 717 1.25 -11.97 -2.69
C GLY A 717 0.75 -12.15 -1.26
N PRO A 718 1.54 -11.76 -0.25
CA PRO A 718 1.12 -11.87 1.14
C PRO A 718 -0.12 -11.04 1.46
N PHE A 719 -0.23 -9.86 0.89
CA PHE A 719 -1.24 -8.86 1.25
C PHE A 719 -2.68 -9.33 1.01
N GLU A 720 -2.95 -10.00 -0.11
CA GLU A 720 -4.29 -10.53 -0.40
C GLU A 720 -4.77 -11.51 0.67
N ILE A 721 -3.87 -12.38 1.13
CA ILE A 721 -4.19 -13.38 2.15
C ILE A 721 -4.36 -12.70 3.52
N GLU A 722 -3.48 -11.75 3.84
CA GLU A 722 -3.58 -10.94 5.06
C GLU A 722 -4.93 -10.20 5.10
N SER A 723 -5.36 -9.63 3.98
CA SER A 723 -6.63 -8.92 3.88
C SER A 723 -7.82 -9.82 4.19
N VAL A 724 -7.85 -11.02 3.63
CA VAL A 724 -8.93 -11.99 3.88
C VAL A 724 -8.91 -12.49 5.33
N ILE A 725 -7.74 -12.76 5.91
CA ILE A 725 -7.63 -13.16 7.32
C ILE A 725 -8.11 -12.04 8.25
N MET A 726 -7.82 -10.79 7.91
CA MET A 726 -8.20 -9.62 8.70
C MET A 726 -9.71 -9.31 8.70
N GLU A 727 -10.51 -9.93 7.80
CA GLU A 727 -11.98 -9.85 7.84
C GLU A 727 -12.56 -10.58 9.06
N LEU A 728 -11.80 -11.49 9.67
CA LEU A 728 -12.27 -12.29 10.81
C LEU A 728 -12.27 -11.42 12.08
N PRO A 729 -13.41 -11.28 12.78
CA PRO A 729 -13.57 -10.33 13.88
C PRO A 729 -12.67 -10.60 15.09
N TYR A 730 -12.17 -11.83 15.21
CA TYR A 730 -11.25 -12.24 16.26
C TYR A 730 -9.76 -12.07 15.90
N VAL A 731 -9.44 -11.59 14.70
CA VAL A 731 -8.06 -11.30 14.28
C VAL A 731 -7.73 -9.83 14.56
N LEU A 732 -6.65 -9.60 15.28
CA LEU A 732 -6.14 -8.26 15.59
C LEU A 732 -5.12 -7.82 14.55
N GLU A 733 -4.14 -8.69 14.25
CA GLU A 733 -3.09 -8.46 13.25
C GLU A 733 -2.76 -9.79 12.58
N CYS A 734 -2.31 -9.71 11.33
CA CYS A 734 -1.86 -10.86 10.57
C CYS A 734 -0.64 -10.50 9.73
N ALA A 735 0.30 -11.43 9.65
CA ALA A 735 1.43 -11.37 8.72
C ALA A 735 1.54 -12.69 7.96
N VAL A 736 1.62 -12.60 6.65
CA VAL A 736 1.81 -13.76 5.79
C VAL A 736 3.23 -13.76 5.23
N SER A 737 3.87 -14.92 5.30
CA SER A 737 5.24 -15.11 4.83
C SER A 737 5.44 -16.49 4.22
N ALA A 738 6.57 -16.67 3.54
CA ALA A 738 6.99 -17.97 3.01
C ALA A 738 7.56 -18.84 4.13
N ALA A 739 7.17 -20.12 4.17
CA ALA A 739 7.86 -21.16 4.92
C ALA A 739 8.41 -22.23 3.97
N PRO A 740 9.61 -22.81 4.23
CA PRO A 740 10.17 -23.88 3.40
C PRO A 740 9.27 -25.11 3.37
N ASP A 741 9.16 -25.75 2.21
CA ASP A 741 8.44 -27.02 2.01
C ASP A 741 9.21 -27.91 1.02
N GLU A 742 9.39 -29.19 1.36
CA GLU A 742 10.20 -30.12 0.58
C GLU A 742 9.61 -30.41 -0.82
N ILE A 743 8.29 -30.31 -0.95
CA ILE A 743 7.60 -30.66 -2.20
C ILE A 743 7.32 -29.40 -3.04
N ARG A 744 6.94 -28.30 -2.36
CA ARG A 744 6.45 -27.09 -3.02
C ARG A 744 7.51 -25.98 -3.09
N GLY A 745 8.70 -26.23 -2.55
CA GLY A 745 9.72 -25.21 -2.35
C GLY A 745 9.36 -24.27 -1.19
N GLN A 746 8.22 -23.60 -1.29
CA GLN A 746 7.67 -22.75 -0.22
C GLN A 746 6.18 -23.01 -0.06
N VAL A 747 5.65 -22.74 1.13
CA VAL A 747 4.22 -22.70 1.43
C VAL A 747 3.86 -21.41 2.15
N VAL A 748 2.58 -21.05 2.05
CA VAL A 748 2.03 -19.90 2.75
C VAL A 748 1.97 -20.19 4.24
N LYS A 749 2.57 -19.31 5.04
CA LYS A 749 2.50 -19.30 6.50
C LYS A 749 1.84 -18.01 6.95
N ALA A 750 0.85 -18.11 7.84
CA ALA A 750 0.21 -16.98 8.49
C ALA A 750 0.56 -16.96 9.98
N ASP A 751 1.19 -15.87 10.42
CA ASP A 751 1.41 -15.53 11.83
C ASP A 751 0.31 -14.53 12.26
N ILE A 752 -0.51 -14.90 13.24
CA ILE A 752 -1.75 -14.18 13.58
C ILE A 752 -1.76 -13.79 15.05
N VAL A 753 -2.08 -12.53 15.32
CA VAL A 753 -2.38 -12.02 16.66
C VAL A 753 -3.89 -11.97 16.81
N LEU A 754 -4.41 -12.65 17.80
CA LEU A 754 -5.85 -12.70 18.09
C LEU A 754 -6.28 -11.57 19.03
N THR A 755 -7.55 -11.21 18.96
CA THR A 755 -8.16 -10.27 19.91
C THR A 755 -8.18 -10.86 21.30
N LYS A 756 -8.13 -10.00 22.33
CA LYS A 756 -8.07 -10.41 23.73
C LYS A 756 -9.30 -11.27 24.09
N GLY A 757 -9.06 -12.44 24.66
CA GLY A 757 -10.11 -13.39 25.06
C GLY A 757 -10.42 -14.48 24.03
N THR A 758 -9.81 -14.43 22.85
CA THR A 758 -9.94 -15.53 21.86
C THR A 758 -8.95 -16.64 22.17
N GLU A 759 -9.45 -17.88 22.26
CA GLU A 759 -8.61 -19.06 22.54
C GLU A 759 -7.82 -19.51 21.31
N LYS A 760 -6.52 -19.77 21.52
CA LYS A 760 -5.58 -20.25 20.48
C LYS A 760 -5.73 -21.76 20.29
N THR A 761 -6.69 -22.21 19.48
CA THR A 761 -6.97 -23.64 19.28
C THR A 761 -6.60 -24.12 17.88
N ASP A 762 -6.34 -25.43 17.72
CA ASP A 762 -6.13 -26.02 16.39
C ASP A 762 -7.42 -26.06 15.55
N ALA A 763 -8.58 -26.05 16.19
CA ALA A 763 -9.87 -25.89 15.52
C ALA A 763 -9.96 -24.53 14.84
N LEU A 764 -9.55 -23.45 15.54
CA LEU A 764 -9.53 -22.09 15.01
C LEU A 764 -8.54 -21.96 13.84
N LYS A 765 -7.36 -22.62 13.89
CA LYS A 765 -6.43 -22.66 12.75
C LYS A 765 -7.08 -23.25 11.51
N LYS A 766 -7.79 -24.37 11.66
CA LYS A 766 -8.50 -25.03 10.54
C LYS A 766 -9.65 -24.17 10.00
N GLU A 767 -10.35 -23.45 10.88
CA GLU A 767 -11.39 -22.50 10.48
C GLU A 767 -10.82 -21.38 9.62
N ILE A 768 -9.71 -20.76 10.05
CA ILE A 768 -9.01 -19.72 9.29
C ILE A 768 -8.54 -20.27 7.93
N GLN A 769 -7.91 -21.44 7.92
CA GLN A 769 -7.46 -22.08 6.68
C GLN A 769 -8.63 -22.33 5.71
N LYS A 770 -9.75 -22.81 6.22
CA LYS A 770 -10.97 -23.03 5.44
C LYS A 770 -11.53 -21.71 4.93
N TYR A 771 -11.61 -20.70 5.80
CA TYR A 771 -12.10 -19.36 5.44
C TYR A 771 -11.33 -18.75 4.27
N VAL A 772 -9.99 -18.79 4.35
CA VAL A 772 -9.13 -18.27 3.28
C VAL A 772 -9.28 -19.11 2.00
N LYS A 773 -9.34 -20.45 2.12
CA LYS A 773 -9.50 -21.33 0.98
C LYS A 773 -10.82 -21.12 0.21
N GLU A 774 -11.87 -20.70 0.91
CA GLU A 774 -13.19 -20.43 0.32
C GLU A 774 -13.27 -19.05 -0.33
N ARG A 775 -12.36 -18.12 -0.01
CA ARG A 775 -12.36 -16.73 -0.47
C ARG A 775 -11.21 -16.38 -1.41
N THR A 776 -10.23 -17.26 -1.51
CA THR A 776 -9.08 -17.10 -2.41
C THR A 776 -8.91 -18.32 -3.28
N ALA A 777 -7.98 -18.26 -4.24
CA ALA A 777 -7.66 -19.45 -5.02
C ALA A 777 -7.11 -20.58 -4.11
N PRO A 778 -7.44 -21.85 -4.37
CA PRO A 778 -7.11 -23.00 -3.50
C PRO A 778 -5.63 -23.15 -3.14
N TYR A 779 -4.72 -22.62 -3.96
CA TYR A 779 -3.28 -22.68 -3.68
C TYR A 779 -2.78 -21.56 -2.75
N LYS A 780 -3.62 -20.55 -2.47
CA LYS A 780 -3.24 -19.36 -1.66
C LYS A 780 -3.45 -19.54 -0.16
N TYR A 781 -4.29 -20.50 0.29
CA TYR A 781 -4.58 -20.62 1.72
C TYR A 781 -3.32 -20.95 2.55
N PRO A 782 -3.20 -20.41 3.78
CA PRO A 782 -2.06 -20.67 4.63
C PRO A 782 -2.05 -22.15 5.08
N ARG A 783 -0.98 -22.86 4.72
CA ARG A 783 -0.78 -24.25 5.16
C ARG A 783 -0.28 -24.33 6.60
N ILE A 784 0.37 -23.27 7.04
CA ILE A 784 0.85 -23.11 8.40
C ILE A 784 0.17 -21.88 8.99
N VAL A 785 -0.50 -22.06 10.14
CA VAL A 785 -1.08 -20.97 10.93
C VAL A 785 -0.47 -21.00 12.31
N GLU A 786 0.16 -19.92 12.71
CA GLU A 786 0.73 -19.75 14.04
C GLU A 786 0.08 -18.56 14.76
N PHE A 787 -0.32 -18.78 16.02
CA PHE A 787 -0.83 -17.71 16.86
C PHE A 787 0.32 -17.10 17.69
N ARG A 788 0.48 -15.80 17.58
CA ARG A 788 1.49 -15.04 18.32
C ARG A 788 0.85 -14.08 19.31
N ASP A 789 1.66 -13.56 20.24
CA ASP A 789 1.23 -12.49 21.14
C ASP A 789 1.48 -11.12 20.53
N ASP A 790 2.51 -10.98 19.66
CA ASP A 790 2.84 -9.80 18.87
C ASP A 790 3.59 -10.23 17.60
N LEU A 791 3.62 -9.36 16.60
CA LEU A 791 4.40 -9.56 15.37
C LEU A 791 5.68 -8.73 15.41
N PRO A 792 6.81 -9.25 14.87
CA PRO A 792 8.04 -8.48 14.78
C PRO A 792 7.84 -7.28 13.85
N LYS A 793 8.17 -6.10 14.33
CA LYS A 793 7.98 -4.84 13.61
C LYS A 793 9.30 -4.09 13.47
N THR A 794 9.42 -3.32 12.41
CA THR A 794 10.46 -2.30 12.29
C THR A 794 10.18 -1.19 13.30
N ILE A 795 11.17 -0.34 13.52
CA ILE A 795 11.02 0.88 14.34
C ILE A 795 9.88 1.78 13.80
N SER A 796 9.56 1.68 12.49
CA SER A 796 8.44 2.40 11.86
C SER A 796 7.07 1.74 12.02
N GLY A 797 7.00 0.59 12.70
CA GLY A 797 5.76 -0.17 12.91
C GLY A 797 5.42 -1.17 11.79
N LYS A 798 6.22 -1.25 10.71
CA LYS A 798 6.00 -2.21 9.61
C LYS A 798 6.44 -3.61 10.04
N ILE A 799 5.67 -4.62 9.63
CA ILE A 799 5.97 -6.04 9.92
C ILE A 799 7.29 -6.46 9.26
N ARG A 800 8.16 -7.09 10.02
CA ARG A 800 9.44 -7.65 9.56
C ARG A 800 9.28 -9.12 9.15
N ARG A 801 8.83 -9.36 7.94
CA ARG A 801 8.62 -10.73 7.42
C ARG A 801 9.89 -11.56 7.37
N VAL A 802 11.06 -10.93 7.26
CA VAL A 802 12.35 -11.62 7.31
C VAL A 802 12.57 -12.34 8.66
N ASP A 803 12.13 -11.74 9.77
CA ASP A 803 12.23 -12.36 11.09
C ASP A 803 11.24 -13.52 11.24
N LEU A 804 10.05 -13.38 10.69
CA LEU A 804 9.03 -14.45 10.66
C LEU A 804 9.52 -15.67 9.83
N ARG A 805 10.20 -15.42 8.70
CA ARG A 805 10.84 -16.47 7.89
C ARG A 805 12.00 -17.16 8.61
N ALA A 806 12.75 -16.44 9.41
CA ALA A 806 13.85 -16.98 10.22
C ALA A 806 13.39 -17.70 11.48
N GLY A 807 12.10 -17.77 11.78
CA GLY A 807 11.54 -18.41 12.97
C GLY A 807 11.81 -17.65 14.28
N LYS A 808 12.06 -16.36 14.20
CA LYS A 808 12.31 -15.46 15.33
C LYS A 808 11.03 -14.84 15.86
#